data_c0d453d2490482306f6c4958826d62fb
#
_entry.id   c0d453d2490482306f6c4958826d62fb
#
_cell.length_a   1.000
_cell.length_b   1.000
_cell.length_c   1.000
_cell.angle_alpha   90.00
_cell.angle_beta   90.00
_cell.angle_gamma   90.00
#
_symmetry.space_group_name_H-M   'P 1'
#
loop_
_entity.id
_entity.type
_entity.pdbx_description
1 polymer ?
#
loop_
_entity_poly.entity_id
_entity_poly.type
_entity_poly.pdbx_seq_one_letter_code
_entity_poly.pdbx_strand_id
1 'polypeptide(L)'
;MSSIADAVAKTAEQNGFQLLSSQPLTEIDGTAHVMTHTTSGARLLYLRNDDENKAFSISFKTPAADDTGVFHILEHSVLCGSDKFPVKEPFVNLLKSSMQTFLNAMTFPDKTMYPVASTNEQDLENLMDVYLDAVFHPLIYQKPTIFQQEGWHLEVRPLEDEPLEEAAGDGRAGLAYNGVVFNEMKGALSDPDSVLYDALSAALFPDTTYRFESGGVPESIVDLTYEQFLDNHRRHYRPDNSYIVLYGNLDLARFLGFIDRNYLAPLAAQPASGAPNPLGLQAPVRALGVRKPMATAPENAACAAAFVAGTAHDRRRVLACDILLDAIMGSNESPMKRALLDAQLADDAGAFLADAMAQPFAVIQLKGLRPGKTMEEFYALVQREAQRLASGGLDRELVRAALSHAEFVMRERNFGYPDGVLLSMSALSGWLYNDADAISYLQYDEDFAALKQALDEGYFEQLLRELVIENPHMATCQLVPQEQPEDGKLKAALAQMAETMSEDELAEVERQEAILRAAQDQPDSPEALASLPTLSRDDIKAMPSEPPCAMADNTPIPCLRHTIPTRGIVFAYRYFDLSRLSFEELPYATILAMVLGKLDTAQRSAAELDTLAQSKLGNLAFFTEVHEDALERTSYTAKFVVSVSCLSENIDCAAELPDEILLESNFHDFGKIRDILNQKRVTIEQGCTNAGHSAAMARVASYYLPAAVVREQMGGMDFYFFLKDLIEHFDERKEALAETLQEVARRLFTRDGCIVSFTGSDEDFQRFWAMGPALKLANSAVAARLIAAKPTPKNEAFIVPTDVSYTAMGYDRRLFDGPFTGVWMLVSRILCYDYLWNEVRVKGGAYGAGFQMTRPGSMRFYSYRDPHIDETIARFEGSGEWLSAFAPAEDEMTGYVVSTVAGIDTPLKPREMMRRQDAQFFQHLDKELRERIRSEVINATPEAVRDLGPALTRATDHRMICTVGSKALIETSTEPFTVIDLFNSGN
;
A
#
# COMPACT_ATOMS: atom_id res chain seq x y z
N MET A 1 19.46 -19.46 28.67
CA MET A 1 18.00 -19.26 28.49
C MET A 1 17.25 -19.15 29.82
N SER A 2 17.45 -20.01 30.81
CA SER A 2 16.72 -19.89 32.10
C SER A 2 16.91 -18.52 32.78
N SER A 3 18.11 -17.95 32.77
CA SER A 3 18.37 -16.65 33.42
C SER A 3 17.65 -15.45 32.78
N ILE A 4 17.41 -15.47 31.46
CA ILE A 4 16.68 -14.40 30.78
C ILE A 4 15.18 -14.54 31.05
N ALA A 5 14.62 -15.73 30.91
CA ALA A 5 13.22 -15.99 31.23
C ALA A 5 12.89 -15.67 32.69
N ASP A 6 13.79 -16.03 33.65
CA ASP A 6 13.62 -15.70 35.07
C ASP A 6 13.65 -14.18 35.32
N ALA A 7 14.52 -13.44 34.62
CA ALA A 7 14.57 -11.97 34.69
C ALA A 7 13.30 -11.33 34.15
N VAL A 8 12.82 -11.77 32.99
CA VAL A 8 11.58 -11.30 32.38
C VAL A 8 10.38 -11.64 33.29
N ALA A 9 10.30 -12.86 33.84
CA ALA A 9 9.22 -13.25 34.75
C ALA A 9 9.15 -12.31 35.97
N LYS A 10 10.31 -12.06 36.60
CA LYS A 10 10.40 -11.15 37.73
C LYS A 10 9.98 -9.69 37.35
N THR A 11 10.43 -9.21 36.19
CA THR A 11 10.05 -7.89 35.72
C THR A 11 8.54 -7.82 35.44
N ALA A 12 7.97 -8.84 34.85
CA ALA A 12 6.54 -8.94 34.59
C ALA A 12 5.74 -8.89 35.91
N GLU A 13 6.10 -9.73 36.88
CA GLU A 13 5.43 -9.80 38.18
C GLU A 13 5.47 -8.45 38.92
N GLN A 14 6.60 -7.75 38.86
CA GLN A 14 6.76 -6.44 39.50
C GLN A 14 5.89 -5.34 38.87
N ASN A 15 5.39 -5.55 37.65
CA ASN A 15 4.61 -4.60 36.88
C ASN A 15 3.20 -5.12 36.52
N GLY A 16 2.62 -6.01 37.35
CA GLY A 16 1.23 -6.44 37.22
C GLY A 16 0.96 -7.52 36.20
N PHE A 17 2.00 -8.12 35.58
CA PHE A 17 1.86 -9.16 34.56
C PHE A 17 2.36 -10.52 35.06
N GLN A 18 1.78 -11.58 34.52
CA GLN A 18 2.24 -12.94 34.68
C GLN A 18 2.84 -13.46 33.39
N LEU A 19 4.09 -13.93 33.40
CA LEU A 19 4.70 -14.63 32.27
C LEU A 19 4.06 -16.04 32.12
N LEU A 20 3.47 -16.29 30.94
CA LEU A 20 2.84 -17.58 30.60
C LEU A 20 3.83 -18.50 29.88
N SER A 21 4.59 -17.97 28.94
CA SER A 21 5.61 -18.73 28.21
C SER A 21 6.78 -17.84 27.76
N SER A 22 7.94 -18.45 27.55
CA SER A 22 9.14 -17.83 27.02
C SER A 22 9.85 -18.80 26.08
N GLN A 23 9.95 -18.50 24.82
CA GLN A 23 10.47 -19.38 23.79
C GLN A 23 11.44 -18.62 22.86
N PRO A 24 12.57 -19.26 22.46
CA PRO A 24 13.41 -18.68 21.40
C PRO A 24 12.60 -18.62 20.10
N LEU A 25 12.82 -17.56 19.33
CA LEU A 25 12.22 -17.34 18.02
C LEU A 25 13.35 -17.06 17.04
N THR A 26 13.81 -18.11 16.38
CA THR A 26 14.97 -18.07 15.48
C THR A 26 14.73 -17.20 14.26
N GLU A 27 13.49 -17.14 13.83
CA GLU A 27 13.02 -16.36 12.68
C GLU A 27 13.28 -14.84 12.82
N ILE A 28 13.39 -14.35 14.08
CA ILE A 28 13.69 -12.94 14.36
C ILE A 28 15.00 -12.72 15.11
N ASP A 29 15.86 -13.75 15.24
CA ASP A 29 17.07 -13.73 16.08
C ASP A 29 16.78 -13.30 17.53
N GLY A 30 15.66 -13.77 18.10
CA GLY A 30 15.14 -13.23 19.36
C GLY A 30 14.43 -14.26 20.23
N THR A 31 13.59 -13.73 21.12
CA THR A 31 12.78 -14.51 22.07
C THR A 31 11.38 -13.91 22.15
N ALA A 32 10.37 -14.76 22.10
CA ALA A 32 8.98 -14.39 22.35
C ALA A 32 8.60 -14.68 23.83
N HIS A 33 7.97 -13.71 24.48
CA HIS A 33 7.48 -13.79 25.84
C HIS A 33 5.98 -13.50 25.85
N VAL A 34 5.17 -14.51 26.16
CA VAL A 34 3.71 -14.36 26.27
C VAL A 34 3.34 -14.08 27.72
N MET A 35 2.56 -13.04 27.96
CA MET A 35 2.16 -12.57 29.28
C MET A 35 0.66 -12.29 29.33
N THR A 36 0.12 -12.26 30.54
CA THR A 36 -1.24 -11.75 30.81
C THR A 36 -1.19 -10.75 31.96
N HIS A 37 -1.97 -9.66 31.88
CA HIS A 37 -2.13 -8.74 32.97
C HIS A 37 -3.04 -9.35 34.04
N THR A 38 -2.56 -9.44 35.28
CA THR A 38 -3.17 -10.27 36.32
C THR A 38 -4.57 -9.84 36.78
N THR A 39 -4.87 -8.55 36.67
CA THR A 39 -6.14 -7.97 37.17
C THR A 39 -7.13 -7.66 36.07
N SER A 40 -6.67 -7.26 34.88
CA SER A 40 -7.56 -6.92 33.76
C SER A 40 -7.76 -8.02 32.73
N GLY A 41 -6.88 -9.03 32.71
CA GLY A 41 -6.91 -10.09 31.71
C GLY A 41 -6.39 -9.68 30.32
N ALA A 42 -5.82 -8.49 30.18
CA ALA A 42 -5.19 -8.05 28.92
C ALA A 42 -4.05 -9.00 28.54
N ARG A 43 -3.94 -9.33 27.25
CA ARG A 43 -2.92 -10.20 26.69
C ARG A 43 -1.74 -9.37 26.20
N LEU A 44 -0.51 -9.83 26.43
CA LEU A 44 0.69 -9.15 25.97
C LEU A 44 1.71 -10.15 25.41
N LEU A 45 2.21 -9.86 24.22
CA LEU A 45 3.33 -10.54 23.55
C LEU A 45 4.52 -9.58 23.46
N TYR A 46 5.66 -9.96 24.04
CA TYR A 46 6.91 -9.26 23.85
C TYR A 46 7.85 -10.03 22.94
N LEU A 47 8.15 -9.47 21.78
CA LEU A 47 9.10 -9.99 20.79
C LEU A 47 10.45 -9.28 20.98
N ARG A 48 11.32 -9.90 21.79
CA ARG A 48 12.61 -9.33 22.15
C ARG A 48 13.67 -9.68 21.13
N ASN A 49 14.31 -8.68 20.55
CA ASN A 49 15.51 -8.79 19.71
C ASN A 49 16.36 -7.50 19.80
N ASP A 50 17.38 -7.34 18.96
CA ASP A 50 18.28 -6.19 18.97
C ASP A 50 17.86 -5.07 18.01
N ASP A 51 16.64 -5.10 17.47
CA ASP A 51 16.14 -4.06 16.58
C ASP A 51 15.89 -2.75 17.33
N GLU A 52 16.48 -1.68 16.85
CA GLU A 52 16.32 -0.33 17.39
C GLU A 52 15.03 0.35 16.89
N ASN A 53 14.39 -0.17 15.82
CA ASN A 53 13.08 0.28 15.39
C ASN A 53 11.98 -0.43 16.18
N LYS A 54 11.74 0.07 17.38
CA LYS A 54 10.82 -0.51 18.35
C LYS A 54 9.37 -0.30 17.93
N ALA A 55 8.49 -1.24 18.26
CA ALA A 55 7.07 -1.13 17.97
C ALA A 55 6.19 -1.48 19.18
N PHE A 56 5.05 -0.84 19.21
CA PHE A 56 3.91 -1.14 20.07
C PHE A 56 2.67 -1.31 19.20
N SER A 57 1.81 -2.24 19.57
CA SER A 57 0.47 -2.36 18.99
C SER A 57 -0.52 -2.76 20.06
N ILE A 58 -1.71 -2.13 20.05
CA ILE A 58 -2.87 -2.63 20.77
C ILE A 58 -3.97 -2.96 19.75
N SER A 59 -4.58 -4.12 19.89
CA SER A 59 -5.65 -4.60 19.00
C SER A 59 -6.81 -5.12 19.81
N PHE A 60 -8.00 -4.99 19.25
CA PHE A 60 -9.24 -5.49 19.85
C PHE A 60 -9.93 -6.45 18.89
N LYS A 61 -10.61 -7.44 19.44
CA LYS A 61 -11.51 -8.28 18.65
C LYS A 61 -12.81 -7.49 18.42
N THR A 62 -13.10 -7.19 17.15
CA THR A 62 -14.21 -6.30 16.73
C THR A 62 -15.00 -6.92 15.57
N PRO A 63 -15.73 -8.04 15.81
CA PRO A 63 -16.48 -8.70 14.76
C PRO A 63 -17.68 -7.84 14.35
N ALA A 64 -17.77 -7.47 13.07
CA ALA A 64 -18.90 -6.75 12.51
C ALA A 64 -20.19 -7.59 12.64
N ALA A 65 -21.31 -6.94 12.96
CA ALA A 65 -22.63 -7.56 13.08
C ALA A 65 -23.58 -7.17 11.95
N ASP A 66 -23.21 -6.15 11.18
CA ASP A 66 -23.92 -5.60 10.03
C ASP A 66 -22.95 -4.83 9.12
N ASP A 67 -23.47 -4.25 8.03
CA ASP A 67 -22.70 -3.50 7.04
C ASP A 67 -22.58 -2.00 7.36
N THR A 68 -22.83 -1.57 8.61
CA THR A 68 -22.78 -0.15 9.01
C THR A 68 -21.34 0.39 9.12
N GLY A 69 -20.33 -0.48 9.10
CA GLY A 69 -18.94 -0.06 9.27
C GLY A 69 -18.62 0.52 10.65
N VAL A 70 -19.38 0.14 11.68
CA VAL A 70 -19.27 0.74 13.02
C VAL A 70 -17.86 0.72 13.60
N PHE A 71 -17.08 -0.35 13.35
CA PHE A 71 -15.72 -0.47 13.87
C PHE A 71 -14.71 0.36 13.06
N HIS A 72 -14.96 0.58 11.78
CA HIS A 72 -14.19 1.50 10.94
C HIS A 72 -14.43 2.96 11.37
N ILE A 73 -15.69 3.33 11.59
CA ILE A 73 -16.04 4.65 12.13
C ILE A 73 -15.46 4.84 13.54
N LEU A 74 -15.46 3.79 14.39
CA LEU A 74 -14.81 3.82 15.70
C LEU A 74 -13.31 3.99 15.60
N GLU A 75 -12.65 3.29 14.66
CA GLU A 75 -11.21 3.42 14.42
C GLU A 75 -10.82 4.87 14.20
N HIS A 76 -11.48 5.57 13.27
CA HIS A 76 -11.27 6.99 13.01
C HIS A 76 -11.60 7.85 14.24
N SER A 77 -12.79 7.64 14.82
CA SER A 77 -13.36 8.51 15.84
C SER A 77 -12.60 8.50 17.17
N VAL A 78 -12.04 7.36 17.62
CA VAL A 78 -11.28 7.32 18.88
C VAL A 78 -10.00 8.13 18.79
N LEU A 79 -9.45 8.32 17.59
CA LEU A 79 -8.27 9.15 17.33
C LEU A 79 -8.59 10.65 17.20
N CYS A 80 -9.86 11.06 17.38
CA CYS A 80 -10.30 12.46 17.36
C CYS A 80 -10.36 13.09 18.77
N GLY A 81 -9.42 12.73 19.64
CA GLY A 81 -9.25 13.27 20.99
C GLY A 81 -9.69 12.34 22.10
N SER A 82 -9.04 12.52 23.27
CA SER A 82 -9.25 11.70 24.45
C SER A 82 -9.26 12.54 25.72
N ASP A 83 -9.57 11.92 26.86
CA ASP A 83 -9.67 12.65 28.14
C ASP A 83 -8.35 13.34 28.51
N LYS A 84 -7.22 12.68 28.30
CA LYS A 84 -5.89 13.23 28.59
C LYS A 84 -5.40 14.18 27.49
N PHE A 85 -5.78 13.92 26.25
CA PHE A 85 -5.37 14.68 25.07
C PHE A 85 -6.59 15.24 24.34
N PRO A 86 -7.22 16.31 24.86
CA PRO A 86 -8.52 16.81 24.37
C PRO A 86 -8.40 17.68 23.11
N VAL A 87 -7.40 17.45 22.27
CA VAL A 87 -7.24 18.05 20.94
C VAL A 87 -8.13 17.36 19.91
N LYS A 88 -8.50 18.06 18.85
CA LYS A 88 -9.37 17.50 17.81
C LYS A 88 -8.71 16.34 17.04
N GLU A 89 -7.42 16.49 16.77
CA GLU A 89 -6.66 15.58 15.91
C GLU A 89 -5.31 15.19 16.53
N PRO A 90 -5.29 14.42 17.64
CA PRO A 90 -4.03 13.98 18.25
C PRO A 90 -3.16 13.19 17.26
N PHE A 91 -3.78 12.37 16.42
CA PHE A 91 -3.12 11.59 15.37
C PHE A 91 -2.31 12.48 14.42
N VAL A 92 -2.92 13.54 13.88
CA VAL A 92 -2.26 14.49 12.99
C VAL A 92 -1.16 15.26 13.71
N ASN A 93 -1.38 15.65 14.98
CA ASN A 93 -0.37 16.31 15.79
C ASN A 93 0.86 15.40 16.00
N LEU A 94 0.68 14.09 16.24
CA LEU A 94 1.79 13.15 16.31
C LEU A 94 2.52 13.02 14.97
N LEU A 95 1.82 13.00 13.85
CA LEU A 95 2.46 13.01 12.52
C LEU A 95 3.35 14.25 12.33
N LYS A 96 2.96 15.40 12.91
CA LYS A 96 3.71 16.65 12.85
C LYS A 96 4.92 16.70 13.78
N SER A 97 4.91 15.98 14.92
CA SER A 97 5.80 16.28 16.05
C SER A 97 6.59 15.09 16.58
N SER A 98 6.36 13.85 16.13
CA SER A 98 7.03 12.65 16.63
C SER A 98 8.17 12.16 15.72
N MET A 99 9.01 11.28 16.26
CA MET A 99 10.04 10.53 15.53
C MET A 99 9.53 9.17 15.03
N GLN A 100 8.23 9.04 14.84
CA GLN A 100 7.62 7.80 14.43
C GLN A 100 8.19 7.31 13.08
N THR A 101 8.40 6.01 12.98
CA THR A 101 8.71 5.31 11.74
C THR A 101 7.47 4.66 11.15
N PHE A 102 6.42 4.50 11.98
CA PHE A 102 5.10 4.04 11.58
C PHE A 102 4.05 4.55 12.58
N LEU A 103 2.95 5.06 12.05
CA LEU A 103 1.80 5.52 12.80
C LEU A 103 0.56 5.31 11.94
N ASN A 104 -0.35 4.42 12.36
CA ASN A 104 -1.60 4.15 11.66
C ASN A 104 -2.62 3.48 12.59
N ALA A 105 -3.84 3.31 12.09
CA ALA A 105 -4.85 2.40 12.62
C ALA A 105 -5.42 1.58 11.46
N MET A 106 -5.97 0.40 11.74
CA MET A 106 -6.44 -0.53 10.70
C MET A 106 -7.62 -1.33 11.20
N THR A 107 -8.72 -1.32 10.45
CA THR A 107 -9.89 -2.17 10.69
C THR A 107 -9.91 -3.34 9.71
N PHE A 108 -10.14 -4.52 10.26
CA PHE A 108 -10.31 -5.78 9.55
C PHE A 108 -11.70 -6.36 9.86
N PRO A 109 -12.17 -7.41 9.19
CA PRO A 109 -13.49 -7.98 9.44
C PRO A 109 -13.77 -8.43 10.88
N ASP A 110 -12.72 -8.72 11.66
CA ASP A 110 -12.85 -9.30 13.00
C ASP A 110 -11.98 -8.64 14.07
N LYS A 111 -11.19 -7.64 13.69
CA LYS A 111 -10.28 -6.92 14.60
C LYS A 111 -10.04 -5.48 14.17
N THR A 112 -9.71 -4.62 15.13
CA THR A 112 -9.19 -3.28 14.89
C THR A 112 -7.85 -3.15 15.59
N MET A 113 -6.83 -2.63 14.90
CA MET A 113 -5.44 -2.61 15.34
C MET A 113 -4.88 -1.18 15.31
N TYR A 114 -4.14 -0.82 16.35
CA TYR A 114 -3.52 0.50 16.56
C TYR A 114 -2.00 0.33 16.74
N PRO A 115 -1.21 0.22 15.65
CA PRO A 115 0.23 0.04 15.70
C PRO A 115 0.99 1.34 15.59
N VAL A 116 2.08 1.45 16.33
CA VAL A 116 3.05 2.54 16.25
C VAL A 116 4.49 1.99 16.31
N ALA A 117 5.43 2.68 15.68
CA ALA A 117 6.84 2.35 15.76
C ALA A 117 7.71 3.61 15.83
N SER A 118 8.81 3.54 16.58
CA SER A 118 9.79 4.61 16.69
C SER A 118 11.18 4.06 17.06
N THR A 119 12.22 4.75 16.60
CA THR A 119 13.62 4.47 17.01
C THR A 119 14.00 5.13 18.34
N ASN A 120 13.13 5.97 18.90
CA ASN A 120 13.33 6.69 20.15
C ASN A 120 12.37 6.12 21.22
N GLU A 121 12.90 5.70 22.39
CA GLU A 121 12.07 5.11 23.45
C GLU A 121 11.11 6.09 24.11
N GLN A 122 11.52 7.37 24.25
CA GLN A 122 10.62 8.39 24.80
C GLN A 122 9.48 8.66 23.84
N ASP A 123 9.78 8.75 22.54
CA ASP A 123 8.78 8.92 21.51
C ASP A 123 7.80 7.73 21.45
N LEU A 124 8.32 6.50 21.54
CA LEU A 124 7.46 5.31 21.59
C LEU A 124 6.51 5.35 22.80
N GLU A 125 6.99 5.75 23.98
CA GLU A 125 6.13 5.90 25.16
C GLU A 125 5.08 7.00 24.96
N ASN A 126 5.46 8.14 24.36
CA ASN A 126 4.56 9.22 23.99
C ASN A 126 3.46 8.75 23.03
N LEU A 127 3.83 8.02 21.99
CA LEU A 127 2.89 7.44 21.02
C LEU A 127 1.94 6.43 21.69
N MET A 128 2.49 5.57 22.57
CA MET A 128 1.69 4.63 23.36
C MET A 128 0.70 5.33 24.29
N ASP A 129 1.12 6.42 24.94
CA ASP A 129 0.28 7.19 25.86
C ASP A 129 -0.95 7.75 25.13
N VAL A 130 -0.72 8.39 23.98
CA VAL A 130 -1.81 8.94 23.17
C VAL A 130 -2.75 7.84 22.65
N TYR A 131 -2.19 6.74 22.14
CA TYR A 131 -3.01 5.65 21.59
C TYR A 131 -3.80 4.87 22.63
N LEU A 132 -3.19 4.60 23.80
CA LEU A 132 -3.88 3.93 24.91
C LEU A 132 -4.99 4.81 25.49
N ASP A 133 -4.77 6.12 25.62
CA ASP A 133 -5.83 7.03 26.08
C ASP A 133 -6.93 7.18 25.04
N ALA A 134 -6.58 7.25 23.74
CA ALA A 134 -7.55 7.34 22.66
C ALA A 134 -8.49 6.11 22.63
N VAL A 135 -7.96 4.90 22.76
CA VAL A 135 -8.79 3.69 22.66
C VAL A 135 -9.61 3.41 23.92
N PHE A 136 -9.13 3.83 25.11
CA PHE A 136 -9.83 3.55 26.36
C PHE A 136 -10.68 4.74 26.90
N HIS A 137 -10.31 5.98 26.57
CA HIS A 137 -10.95 7.18 27.08
C HIS A 137 -11.24 8.22 25.98
N PRO A 138 -11.84 7.83 24.84
CA PRO A 138 -12.06 8.76 23.72
C PRO A 138 -13.14 9.80 24.07
N LEU A 139 -13.04 10.97 23.45
CA LEU A 139 -14.02 12.05 23.59
C LEU A 139 -15.36 11.79 22.87
N ILE A 140 -15.52 10.67 22.20
CA ILE A 140 -16.74 10.29 21.49
C ILE A 140 -18.01 10.31 22.37
N TYR A 141 -17.87 10.11 23.68
CA TYR A 141 -18.97 10.18 24.65
C TYR A 141 -19.42 11.59 24.99
N GLN A 142 -18.56 12.57 24.73
CA GLN A 142 -18.78 13.98 25.11
C GLN A 142 -19.06 14.84 23.88
N LYS A 143 -18.58 14.43 22.69
CA LYS A 143 -18.65 15.21 21.46
C LYS A 143 -19.30 14.39 20.34
N PRO A 144 -20.63 14.42 20.18
CA PRO A 144 -21.31 13.75 19.07
C PRO A 144 -20.86 14.20 17.68
N THR A 145 -20.30 15.42 17.57
CA THR A 145 -19.75 15.96 16.33
C THR A 145 -18.62 15.11 15.75
N ILE A 146 -17.88 14.33 16.57
CA ILE A 146 -16.87 13.38 16.09
C ILE A 146 -17.51 12.29 15.23
N PHE A 147 -18.62 11.69 15.71
CA PHE A 147 -19.37 10.70 14.94
C PHE A 147 -19.95 11.29 13.64
N GLN A 148 -20.44 12.53 13.69
CA GLN A 148 -20.97 13.21 12.50
C GLN A 148 -19.88 13.50 11.47
N GLN A 149 -18.68 13.87 11.90
CA GLN A 149 -17.54 14.11 11.02
C GLN A 149 -17.00 12.82 10.41
N GLU A 150 -16.69 11.83 11.23
CA GLU A 150 -16.01 10.61 10.79
C GLU A 150 -16.96 9.59 10.18
N GLY A 151 -18.17 9.45 10.69
CA GLY A 151 -19.18 8.52 10.21
C GLY A 151 -20.00 9.10 9.08
N TRP A 152 -21.12 9.76 9.45
CA TRP A 152 -22.03 10.39 8.49
C TRP A 152 -22.89 11.50 9.12
N HIS A 153 -23.31 12.44 8.28
CA HIS A 153 -24.32 13.46 8.61
C HIS A 153 -25.07 13.90 7.34
N LEU A 154 -26.22 14.54 7.52
CA LEU A 154 -26.95 15.19 6.42
C LEU A 154 -26.43 16.62 6.24
N GLU A 155 -26.38 17.06 4.99
CA GLU A 155 -26.15 18.44 4.57
C GLU A 155 -27.30 18.93 3.70
N VAL A 156 -27.64 20.22 3.84
CA VAL A 156 -28.60 20.87 2.94
C VAL A 156 -27.81 21.42 1.73
N ARG A 157 -28.23 21.02 0.54
CA ARG A 157 -27.57 21.41 -0.72
C ARG A 157 -28.58 22.04 -1.66
N PRO A 158 -28.17 22.96 -2.57
CA PRO A 158 -28.99 23.34 -3.72
C PRO A 158 -29.36 22.11 -4.54
N LEU A 159 -30.52 22.09 -5.19
CA LEU A 159 -30.87 21.04 -6.15
C LEU A 159 -29.89 21.08 -7.34
N GLU A 160 -29.39 19.89 -7.74
CA GLU A 160 -28.32 19.75 -8.75
C GLU A 160 -28.67 20.37 -10.14
N ASP A 161 -29.93 20.62 -10.42
CA ASP A 161 -30.41 21.13 -11.71
C ASP A 161 -30.75 22.65 -11.74
N GLU A 162 -30.54 23.39 -10.64
CA GLU A 162 -30.87 24.83 -10.57
C GLU A 162 -29.63 25.69 -10.28
N PRO A 163 -29.45 26.83 -10.99
CA PRO A 163 -28.37 27.78 -10.66
C PRO A 163 -28.49 28.28 -9.22
N LEU A 164 -27.37 28.39 -8.52
CA LEU A 164 -27.26 28.83 -7.12
C LEU A 164 -28.06 30.10 -6.78
N GLU A 165 -28.29 30.98 -7.75
CA GLU A 165 -29.06 32.22 -7.58
C GLU A 165 -30.59 32.00 -7.62
N GLU A 166 -31.09 30.94 -8.25
CA GLU A 166 -32.50 30.60 -8.34
C GLU A 166 -32.97 29.71 -7.21
N ALA A 167 -32.11 28.79 -6.74
CA ALA A 167 -32.40 27.89 -5.60
C ALA A 167 -32.64 28.67 -4.29
N ALA A 168 -31.97 29.80 -4.09
CA ALA A 168 -32.17 30.66 -2.91
C ALA A 168 -33.52 31.39 -2.89
N GLY A 169 -34.30 31.33 -3.98
CA GLY A 169 -35.60 32.05 -4.13
C GLY A 169 -36.85 31.20 -4.01
N ASP A 170 -36.79 29.87 -4.21
CA ASP A 170 -37.98 29.00 -4.33
C ASP A 170 -38.15 27.99 -3.18
N GLY A 171 -37.27 28.00 -2.18
CA GLY A 171 -37.40 27.21 -0.95
C GLY A 171 -37.26 25.69 -1.11
N ARG A 172 -36.77 25.21 -2.26
CA ARG A 172 -36.46 23.78 -2.48
C ARG A 172 -35.01 23.53 -2.19
N ALA A 173 -34.75 22.87 -1.07
CA ALA A 173 -33.42 22.38 -0.71
C ALA A 173 -33.29 20.88 -1.06
N GLY A 174 -32.15 20.51 -1.64
CA GLY A 174 -31.73 19.13 -1.75
C GLY A 174 -31.05 18.67 -0.46
N LEU A 175 -30.91 17.36 -0.27
CA LEU A 175 -30.15 16.76 0.82
C LEU A 175 -28.98 15.94 0.27
N ALA A 176 -27.89 15.92 1.01
CA ALA A 176 -26.75 15.05 0.75
C ALA A 176 -26.28 14.37 2.03
N TYR A 177 -25.73 13.16 1.91
CA TYR A 177 -24.94 12.55 2.97
C TYR A 177 -23.47 12.93 2.82
N ASN A 178 -22.81 13.22 3.93
CA ASN A 178 -21.38 13.49 4.00
C ASN A 178 -20.79 12.86 5.26
N GLY A 179 -19.47 12.57 5.23
CA GLY A 179 -18.70 11.98 6.33
C GLY A 179 -17.44 11.33 5.80
N VAL A 180 -16.38 11.30 6.60
CA VAL A 180 -15.06 10.80 6.13
C VAL A 180 -15.15 9.34 5.69
N VAL A 181 -15.61 8.43 6.58
CA VAL A 181 -15.73 7.00 6.26
C VAL A 181 -16.80 6.75 5.18
N PHE A 182 -17.92 7.49 5.22
CA PHE A 182 -18.95 7.38 4.17
C PHE A 182 -18.38 7.67 2.77
N ASN A 183 -17.61 8.74 2.62
CA ASN A 183 -16.99 9.10 1.34
C ASN A 183 -15.86 8.14 0.95
N GLU A 184 -15.08 7.68 1.93
CA GLU A 184 -14.04 6.67 1.69
C GLU A 184 -14.62 5.39 1.11
N MET A 185 -15.69 4.89 1.71
CA MET A 185 -16.29 3.63 1.29
C MET A 185 -17.01 3.74 -0.07
N LYS A 186 -17.57 4.90 -0.42
CA LYS A 186 -18.00 5.16 -1.81
C LYS A 186 -16.88 4.96 -2.82
N GLY A 187 -15.68 5.45 -2.49
CA GLY A 187 -14.50 5.26 -3.32
C GLY A 187 -13.98 3.81 -3.31
N ALA A 188 -13.97 3.13 -2.16
CA ALA A 188 -13.49 1.76 -2.03
C ALA A 188 -14.35 0.75 -2.80
N LEU A 189 -15.67 0.92 -2.76
CA LEU A 189 -16.61 0.06 -3.47
C LEU A 189 -16.73 0.38 -4.99
N SER A 190 -15.93 1.31 -5.49
CA SER A 190 -15.72 1.48 -6.94
C SER A 190 -14.70 0.50 -7.53
N ASP A 191 -13.97 -0.27 -6.68
CA ASP A 191 -13.01 -1.28 -7.13
C ASP A 191 -13.69 -2.64 -7.41
N PRO A 192 -13.64 -3.16 -8.65
CA PRO A 192 -14.25 -4.44 -8.99
C PRO A 192 -13.69 -5.64 -8.21
N ASP A 193 -12.40 -5.63 -7.86
CA ASP A 193 -11.79 -6.72 -7.10
C ASP A 193 -12.31 -6.75 -5.66
N SER A 194 -12.46 -5.60 -5.02
CA SER A 194 -13.05 -5.48 -3.67
C SER A 194 -14.49 -5.97 -3.66
N VAL A 195 -15.33 -5.51 -4.60
CA VAL A 195 -16.74 -5.91 -4.69
C VAL A 195 -16.90 -7.42 -4.95
N LEU A 196 -16.00 -8.01 -5.76
CA LEU A 196 -16.00 -9.46 -6.01
C LEU A 196 -15.58 -10.24 -4.76
N TYR A 197 -14.56 -9.77 -4.03
CA TYR A 197 -14.09 -10.35 -2.77
C TYR A 197 -15.19 -10.36 -1.71
N ASP A 198 -15.86 -9.24 -1.51
CA ASP A 198 -16.96 -9.11 -0.52
C ASP A 198 -18.14 -10.04 -0.85
N ALA A 199 -18.50 -10.11 -2.13
CA ALA A 199 -19.56 -11.02 -2.56
C ALA A 199 -19.19 -12.50 -2.34
N LEU A 200 -17.91 -12.88 -2.52
CA LEU A 200 -17.42 -14.23 -2.22
C LEU A 200 -17.40 -14.49 -0.73
N SER A 201 -16.89 -13.54 0.07
CA SER A 201 -16.84 -13.65 1.53
C SER A 201 -18.24 -13.81 2.12
N ALA A 202 -19.21 -12.97 1.70
CA ALA A 202 -20.59 -13.08 2.12
C ALA A 202 -21.24 -14.42 1.72
N ALA A 203 -20.88 -14.96 0.55
CA ALA A 203 -21.40 -16.25 0.10
C ALA A 203 -20.79 -17.45 0.85
N LEU A 204 -19.51 -17.36 1.25
CA LEU A 204 -18.84 -18.39 2.03
C LEU A 204 -19.24 -18.38 3.50
N PHE A 205 -19.51 -17.21 4.07
CA PHE A 205 -19.67 -17.03 5.52
C PHE A 205 -21.02 -16.38 5.91
N PRO A 206 -22.18 -16.89 5.44
CA PRO A 206 -23.47 -16.23 5.62
C PRO A 206 -23.91 -16.05 7.08
N ASP A 207 -23.36 -16.82 8.01
CA ASP A 207 -23.78 -16.85 9.43
C ASP A 207 -22.73 -16.25 10.39
N THR A 208 -21.64 -15.68 9.87
CA THR A 208 -20.54 -15.12 10.69
C THR A 208 -20.23 -13.67 10.33
N THR A 209 -19.31 -13.04 11.07
CA THR A 209 -18.86 -11.66 10.84
C THR A 209 -18.35 -11.42 9.41
N TYR A 210 -17.76 -12.43 8.80
CA TYR A 210 -17.17 -12.32 7.46
C TYR A 210 -18.19 -12.21 6.32
N ARG A 211 -19.47 -12.28 6.64
CA ARG A 211 -20.56 -11.94 5.72
C ARG A 211 -20.61 -10.45 5.39
N PHE A 212 -20.21 -9.61 6.33
CA PHE A 212 -20.40 -8.18 6.30
C PHE A 212 -19.15 -7.45 5.79
N GLU A 213 -19.36 -6.32 5.10
CA GLU A 213 -18.29 -5.39 4.77
C GLU A 213 -17.92 -4.57 6.01
N SER A 214 -16.74 -4.86 6.58
CA SER A 214 -16.28 -4.23 7.84
C SER A 214 -15.98 -2.74 7.71
N GLY A 215 -15.62 -2.28 6.50
CA GLY A 215 -15.46 -0.87 6.20
C GLY A 215 -16.76 -0.09 6.18
N GLY A 216 -17.87 -0.80 5.91
CA GLY A 216 -19.21 -0.27 5.79
C GLY A 216 -19.66 -0.09 4.34
N VAL A 217 -20.93 -0.39 4.10
CA VAL A 217 -21.59 -0.12 2.82
C VAL A 217 -22.32 1.23 2.93
N PRO A 218 -22.14 2.19 2.01
CA PRO A 218 -22.70 3.54 2.12
C PRO A 218 -24.20 3.56 2.43
N GLU A 219 -24.99 2.64 1.84
CA GLU A 219 -26.42 2.51 2.11
C GLU A 219 -26.73 2.08 3.54
N SER A 220 -25.80 1.37 4.20
CA SER A 220 -25.96 0.88 5.57
C SER A 220 -25.30 1.80 6.60
N ILE A 221 -24.22 2.50 6.22
CA ILE A 221 -23.54 3.47 7.09
C ILE A 221 -24.52 4.50 7.63
N VAL A 222 -25.43 4.98 6.80
CA VAL A 222 -26.43 6.00 7.17
C VAL A 222 -27.53 5.51 8.13
N ASP A 223 -27.60 4.20 8.36
CA ASP A 223 -28.50 3.59 9.35
C ASP A 223 -27.87 3.50 10.75
N LEU A 224 -26.53 3.71 10.86
CA LEU A 224 -25.84 3.65 12.15
C LEU A 224 -26.22 4.82 13.04
N THR A 225 -26.78 4.52 14.22
CA THR A 225 -27.09 5.54 15.22
C THR A 225 -25.93 5.80 16.16
N TYR A 226 -25.87 7.01 16.70
CA TYR A 226 -24.84 7.39 17.69
C TYR A 226 -24.88 6.51 18.95
N GLU A 227 -26.06 6.02 19.37
CA GLU A 227 -26.18 5.12 20.52
C GLU A 227 -25.57 3.73 20.22
N GLN A 228 -25.81 3.17 19.02
CA GLN A 228 -25.20 1.90 18.58
C GLN A 228 -23.70 2.03 18.49
N PHE A 229 -23.20 3.15 17.94
CA PHE A 229 -21.78 3.46 17.85
C PHE A 229 -21.11 3.45 19.24
N LEU A 230 -21.67 4.17 20.22
CA LEU A 230 -21.15 4.20 21.59
C LEU A 230 -21.24 2.83 22.29
N ASP A 231 -22.30 2.07 22.05
CA ASP A 231 -22.49 0.75 22.65
C ASP A 231 -21.43 -0.24 22.15
N ASN A 232 -21.09 -0.20 20.85
CA ASN A 232 -20.03 -1.03 20.28
C ASN A 232 -18.65 -0.70 20.90
N HIS A 233 -18.34 0.57 21.11
CA HIS A 233 -17.11 0.93 21.82
C HIS A 233 -17.08 0.33 23.23
N ARG A 234 -18.14 0.51 24.04
CA ARG A 234 -18.20 -0.02 25.42
C ARG A 234 -18.03 -1.53 25.50
N ARG A 235 -18.52 -2.28 24.53
CA ARG A 235 -18.45 -3.74 24.50
C ARG A 235 -17.09 -4.26 24.08
N HIS A 236 -16.41 -3.61 23.13
CA HIS A 236 -15.27 -4.18 22.46
C HIS A 236 -13.92 -3.55 22.87
N TYR A 237 -13.88 -2.25 23.18
CA TYR A 237 -12.66 -1.55 23.55
C TYR A 237 -12.36 -1.70 25.05
N ARG A 238 -11.98 -2.91 25.43
CA ARG A 238 -11.80 -3.33 26.83
C ARG A 238 -10.48 -4.05 27.02
N PRO A 239 -9.81 -3.91 28.20
CA PRO A 239 -8.56 -4.60 28.47
C PRO A 239 -8.65 -6.14 28.29
N ASP A 240 -9.73 -6.80 28.77
CA ASP A 240 -9.94 -8.24 28.63
C ASP A 240 -10.18 -8.72 27.20
N ASN A 241 -10.46 -7.79 26.27
CA ASN A 241 -10.59 -8.03 24.83
C ASN A 241 -9.36 -7.54 24.04
N SER A 242 -8.29 -7.10 24.72
CA SER A 242 -7.13 -6.50 24.05
C SER A 242 -5.98 -7.51 23.86
N TYR A 243 -5.24 -7.28 22.78
CA TYR A 243 -4.01 -7.97 22.39
C TYR A 243 -2.91 -6.93 22.22
N ILE A 244 -1.93 -6.92 23.11
CA ILE A 244 -0.83 -5.95 23.13
C ILE A 244 0.43 -6.64 22.61
N VAL A 245 1.16 -6.01 21.69
CA VAL A 245 2.47 -6.45 21.23
C VAL A 245 3.51 -5.38 21.50
N LEU A 246 4.62 -5.77 22.10
CA LEU A 246 5.85 -5.00 22.23
C LEU A 246 6.94 -5.67 21.40
N TYR A 247 7.74 -4.92 20.65
CA TYR A 247 8.78 -5.42 19.78
C TYR A 247 10.07 -4.60 19.87
N GLY A 248 11.21 -5.29 19.82
CA GLY A 248 12.53 -4.69 19.66
C GLY A 248 13.35 -4.63 20.94
N ASN A 249 14.44 -3.88 20.88
CA ASN A 249 15.35 -3.62 21.99
C ASN A 249 14.81 -2.48 22.87
N LEU A 250 13.99 -2.81 23.87
CA LEU A 250 13.33 -1.84 24.74
C LEU A 250 13.51 -2.16 26.22
N ASP A 251 13.38 -1.14 27.10
CA ASP A 251 13.32 -1.30 28.56
C ASP A 251 11.95 -1.89 28.97
N LEU A 252 11.88 -3.20 29.09
CA LEU A 252 10.64 -3.92 29.41
C LEU A 252 10.01 -3.44 30.72
N ALA A 253 10.81 -3.13 31.77
CA ALA A 253 10.27 -2.70 33.06
C ALA A 253 9.57 -1.33 32.96
N ARG A 254 10.14 -0.41 32.16
CA ARG A 254 9.56 0.91 31.88
C ARG A 254 8.20 0.75 31.19
N PHE A 255 8.15 0.01 30.09
CA PHE A 255 6.94 -0.11 29.27
C PHE A 255 5.83 -0.93 29.97
N LEU A 256 6.13 -2.05 30.63
CA LEU A 256 5.13 -2.80 31.39
C LEU A 256 4.58 -1.94 32.54
N GLY A 257 5.48 -1.26 33.28
CA GLY A 257 5.06 -0.40 34.39
C GLY A 257 4.25 0.82 33.94
N PHE A 258 4.51 1.34 32.75
CA PHE A 258 3.71 2.40 32.14
C PHE A 258 2.31 1.91 31.81
N ILE A 259 2.17 0.79 31.08
CA ILE A 259 0.88 0.22 30.68
C ILE A 259 0.04 -0.18 31.92
N ASP A 260 0.65 -0.85 32.89
CA ASP A 260 -0.03 -1.26 34.13
C ASP A 260 -0.60 -0.06 34.89
N ARG A 261 0.27 0.87 35.31
CA ARG A 261 -0.11 1.95 36.22
C ARG A 261 -1.08 2.97 35.62
N ASN A 262 -0.90 3.29 34.33
CA ASN A 262 -1.67 4.36 33.71
C ASN A 262 -2.98 3.88 33.09
N TYR A 263 -3.06 2.62 32.67
CA TYR A 263 -4.20 2.14 31.89
C TYR A 263 -4.82 0.85 32.43
N LEU A 264 -4.09 -0.24 32.56
CA LEU A 264 -4.71 -1.54 32.82
C LEU A 264 -5.18 -1.73 34.27
N ALA A 265 -4.40 -1.30 35.26
CA ALA A 265 -4.80 -1.40 36.66
C ALA A 265 -6.01 -0.52 37.02
N PRO A 266 -6.11 0.75 36.58
CA PRO A 266 -7.32 1.56 36.79
C PRO A 266 -8.59 0.99 36.13
N LEU A 267 -8.46 0.39 34.94
CA LEU A 267 -9.58 -0.17 34.19
C LEU A 267 -10.02 -1.56 34.70
N ALA A 268 -9.14 -2.28 35.41
CA ALA A 268 -9.45 -3.59 35.98
C ALA A 268 -10.59 -3.58 37.04
N ALA A 269 -10.87 -2.40 37.62
CA ALA A 269 -11.99 -2.22 38.54
C ALA A 269 -13.38 -2.15 37.88
N GLN A 270 -13.44 -2.09 36.58
CA GLN A 270 -14.71 -2.05 35.82
C GLN A 270 -15.29 -3.48 35.70
N PRO A 271 -16.58 -3.66 35.96
CA PRO A 271 -17.21 -4.97 35.82
C PRO A 271 -17.17 -5.42 34.35
N ALA A 272 -16.81 -6.70 34.11
CA ALA A 272 -16.86 -7.29 32.79
C ALA A 272 -18.26 -7.11 32.19
N SER A 273 -18.35 -6.63 30.94
CA SER A 273 -19.65 -6.36 30.28
C SER A 273 -20.39 -7.65 29.88
N GLY A 274 -19.78 -8.81 30.07
CA GLY A 274 -20.39 -10.11 29.88
C GLY A 274 -20.80 -10.45 28.45
N ALA A 275 -20.51 -9.61 27.47
CA ALA A 275 -20.75 -9.97 26.08
C ALA A 275 -19.65 -10.95 25.61
N PRO A 276 -19.98 -12.20 25.32
CA PRO A 276 -19.04 -13.05 24.63
C PRO A 276 -18.72 -12.41 23.28
N ASN A 277 -17.47 -12.49 22.86
CA ASN A 277 -17.04 -12.07 21.54
C ASN A 277 -16.69 -13.33 20.73
N PRO A 278 -17.71 -14.11 20.30
CA PRO A 278 -17.46 -15.36 19.62
C PRO A 278 -17.22 -15.09 18.15
N LEU A 279 -15.96 -15.20 17.70
CA LEU A 279 -15.70 -15.48 16.31
C LEU A 279 -16.09 -16.95 16.07
N GLY A 280 -17.32 -17.15 15.61
CA GLY A 280 -17.82 -18.47 15.26
C GLY A 280 -17.17 -18.99 13.98
N LEU A 281 -17.17 -20.32 13.82
CA LEU A 281 -16.81 -20.95 12.55
C LEU A 281 -18.10 -21.18 11.74
N GLN A 282 -18.03 -20.86 10.44
CA GLN A 282 -19.08 -21.15 9.48
C GLN A 282 -19.15 -22.65 9.20
N ALA A 283 -20.32 -23.23 9.30
CA ALA A 283 -20.55 -24.58 8.79
C ALA A 283 -20.39 -24.61 7.27
N PRO A 284 -19.95 -25.74 6.69
CA PRO A 284 -19.72 -25.81 5.24
C PRO A 284 -20.94 -25.36 4.40
N VAL A 285 -20.70 -24.44 3.51
CA VAL A 285 -21.69 -23.88 2.58
C VAL A 285 -21.22 -24.08 1.15
N ARG A 286 -22.11 -24.44 0.24
CA ARG A 286 -21.83 -24.53 -1.20
C ARG A 286 -22.71 -23.55 -1.96
N ALA A 287 -22.19 -22.36 -2.22
CA ALA A 287 -22.89 -21.27 -2.91
C ALA A 287 -22.39 -21.13 -4.36
N LEU A 288 -23.10 -21.72 -5.32
CA LEU A 288 -22.71 -21.68 -6.73
C LEU A 288 -23.53 -20.69 -7.53
N GLY A 289 -22.88 -19.98 -8.46
CA GLY A 289 -23.54 -19.10 -9.42
C GLY A 289 -24.06 -17.79 -8.81
N VAL A 290 -23.39 -17.28 -7.74
CA VAL A 290 -23.68 -15.97 -7.20
C VAL A 290 -23.39 -14.91 -8.27
N ARG A 291 -24.26 -13.91 -8.41
CA ARG A 291 -24.10 -12.80 -9.35
C ARG A 291 -24.14 -11.48 -8.59
N LYS A 292 -23.09 -10.71 -8.72
CA LYS A 292 -23.01 -9.36 -8.13
C LYS A 292 -23.04 -8.33 -9.25
N PRO A 293 -24.13 -7.56 -9.41
CA PRO A 293 -24.15 -6.42 -10.31
C PRO A 293 -23.27 -5.31 -9.77
N MET A 294 -22.59 -4.58 -10.66
CA MET A 294 -21.78 -3.42 -10.32
C MET A 294 -21.82 -2.39 -11.45
N ALA A 295 -21.97 -1.12 -11.11
CA ALA A 295 -21.80 -0.03 -12.04
C ALA A 295 -20.31 0.13 -12.39
N THR A 296 -19.92 -0.43 -13.51
CA THR A 296 -18.53 -0.41 -13.99
C THR A 296 -18.46 -0.68 -15.48
N ALA A 297 -17.29 -0.43 -16.08
CA ALA A 297 -17.07 -0.70 -17.51
C ALA A 297 -17.23 -2.20 -17.85
N PRO A 298 -17.71 -2.53 -19.05
CA PRO A 298 -17.87 -3.94 -19.48
C PRO A 298 -16.59 -4.77 -19.37
N GLU A 299 -15.44 -4.14 -19.54
CA GLU A 299 -14.10 -4.77 -19.46
C GLU A 299 -13.76 -5.25 -18.05
N ASN A 300 -14.44 -4.72 -17.03
CA ASN A 300 -14.27 -5.12 -15.63
C ASN A 300 -15.11 -6.35 -15.25
N ALA A 301 -15.79 -6.98 -16.21
CA ALA A 301 -16.46 -8.25 -15.95
C ALA A 301 -15.45 -9.27 -15.41
N ALA A 302 -15.80 -9.91 -14.29
CA ALA A 302 -14.91 -10.85 -13.61
C ALA A 302 -15.69 -12.05 -13.08
N CYS A 303 -14.98 -13.14 -12.81
CA CYS A 303 -15.55 -14.24 -12.07
C CYS A 303 -14.50 -14.93 -11.19
N ALA A 304 -14.94 -15.53 -10.09
CA ALA A 304 -14.05 -16.20 -9.17
C ALA A 304 -14.70 -17.41 -8.51
N ALA A 305 -13.83 -18.37 -8.13
CA ALA A 305 -14.18 -19.52 -7.30
C ALA A 305 -13.34 -19.46 -6.03
N ALA A 306 -14.00 -19.59 -4.88
CA ALA A 306 -13.37 -19.51 -3.57
C ALA A 306 -13.60 -20.81 -2.78
N PHE A 307 -12.57 -21.24 -2.05
CA PHE A 307 -12.51 -22.54 -1.38
C PHE A 307 -11.92 -22.35 0.03
N VAL A 308 -12.66 -22.69 1.08
CA VAL A 308 -12.15 -22.60 2.45
C VAL A 308 -11.01 -23.60 2.66
N ALA A 309 -9.87 -23.08 3.11
CA ALA A 309 -8.62 -23.85 3.25
C ALA A 309 -8.55 -24.67 4.55
N GLY A 310 -9.34 -24.27 5.56
CA GLY A 310 -9.33 -24.86 6.90
C GLY A 310 -9.62 -23.80 7.95
N THR A 311 -8.97 -23.89 9.10
CA THR A 311 -9.07 -22.90 10.18
C THR A 311 -7.71 -22.25 10.42
N ALA A 312 -7.70 -21.05 11.01
CA ALA A 312 -6.47 -20.35 11.41
C ALA A 312 -5.56 -21.18 12.31
N HIS A 313 -6.12 -22.15 13.07
CA HIS A 313 -5.35 -23.07 13.93
C HIS A 313 -4.46 -24.02 13.11
N ASP A 314 -4.87 -24.36 11.87
CA ASP A 314 -4.14 -25.28 10.99
C ASP A 314 -3.04 -24.56 10.20
N ARG A 315 -2.17 -23.83 10.88
CA ARG A 315 -1.14 -22.96 10.30
C ARG A 315 -0.35 -23.59 9.14
N ARG A 316 0.13 -24.83 9.30
CA ARG A 316 0.88 -25.54 8.25
C ARG A 316 0.02 -25.82 7.02
N ARG A 317 -1.26 -26.17 7.21
CA ARG A 317 -2.19 -26.36 6.09
C ARG A 317 -2.45 -25.05 5.34
N VAL A 318 -2.63 -23.96 6.07
CA VAL A 318 -2.81 -22.61 5.51
C VAL A 318 -1.60 -22.23 4.65
N LEU A 319 -0.38 -22.36 5.18
CA LEU A 319 0.86 -22.14 4.43
C LEU A 319 0.98 -23.07 3.21
N ALA A 320 0.62 -24.34 3.36
CA ALA A 320 0.65 -25.30 2.25
C ALA A 320 -0.35 -24.93 1.14
N CYS A 321 -1.52 -24.35 1.47
CA CYS A 321 -2.48 -23.87 0.49
C CYS A 321 -1.92 -22.68 -0.31
N ASP A 322 -1.26 -21.76 0.37
CA ASP A 322 -0.61 -20.60 -0.29
C ASP A 322 0.48 -21.06 -1.26
N ILE A 323 1.36 -21.95 -0.81
CA ILE A 323 2.41 -22.55 -1.64
C ILE A 323 1.82 -23.32 -2.82
N LEU A 324 0.74 -24.06 -2.61
CA LEU A 324 0.05 -24.78 -3.69
C LEU A 324 -0.54 -23.82 -4.72
N LEU A 325 -1.17 -22.74 -4.28
CA LEU A 325 -1.70 -21.70 -5.17
C LEU A 325 -0.58 -21.06 -5.99
N ASP A 326 0.54 -20.71 -5.37
CA ASP A 326 1.70 -20.17 -6.09
C ASP A 326 2.23 -21.18 -7.11
N ALA A 327 2.37 -22.44 -6.76
CA ALA A 327 2.81 -23.47 -7.69
C ALA A 327 1.88 -23.63 -8.91
N ILE A 328 0.56 -23.59 -8.73
CA ILE A 328 -0.38 -23.83 -9.84
C ILE A 328 -0.85 -22.56 -10.56
N MET A 329 -0.69 -21.37 -9.94
CA MET A 329 -1.25 -20.09 -10.42
C MET A 329 -0.26 -18.91 -10.38
N GLY A 330 0.92 -19.05 -9.76
CA GLY A 330 1.83 -17.93 -9.47
C GLY A 330 2.43 -17.23 -10.69
N SER A 331 2.58 -17.94 -11.81
CA SER A 331 3.08 -17.37 -13.06
C SER A 331 2.24 -17.80 -14.27
N ASN A 332 2.45 -17.16 -15.44
CA ASN A 332 1.78 -17.56 -16.68
C ASN A 332 2.18 -18.97 -17.17
N GLU A 333 3.27 -19.51 -16.64
CA GLU A 333 3.73 -20.87 -16.92
C GLU A 333 3.16 -21.91 -15.94
N SER A 334 2.59 -21.47 -14.81
CA SER A 334 1.94 -22.35 -13.83
C SER A 334 0.76 -23.08 -14.46
N PRO A 335 0.59 -24.39 -14.20
CA PRO A 335 -0.25 -25.27 -15.02
C PRO A 335 -1.73 -24.88 -15.06
N MET A 336 -2.32 -24.45 -13.94
CA MET A 336 -3.72 -24.01 -13.87
C MET A 336 -3.89 -22.67 -14.58
N LYS A 337 -3.01 -21.69 -14.29
CA LYS A 337 -3.07 -20.37 -14.92
C LYS A 337 -2.89 -20.49 -16.43
N ARG A 338 -1.95 -21.29 -16.89
CA ARG A 338 -1.74 -21.54 -18.31
C ARG A 338 -2.99 -22.10 -18.99
N ALA A 339 -3.64 -23.10 -18.36
CA ALA A 339 -4.87 -23.68 -18.91
C ALA A 339 -6.01 -22.65 -19.01
N LEU A 340 -6.11 -21.73 -18.04
CA LEU A 340 -7.10 -20.64 -18.04
C LEU A 340 -6.83 -19.62 -19.15
N LEU A 341 -5.57 -19.21 -19.34
CA LEU A 341 -5.17 -18.28 -20.40
C LEU A 341 -5.35 -18.89 -21.79
N ASP A 342 -4.94 -20.14 -22.00
CA ASP A 342 -5.08 -20.85 -23.28
C ASP A 342 -6.56 -21.05 -23.68
N ALA A 343 -7.46 -21.15 -22.72
CA ALA A 343 -8.91 -21.25 -22.98
C ALA A 343 -9.53 -19.92 -23.44
N GLN A 344 -8.80 -18.82 -23.38
CA GLN A 344 -9.23 -17.50 -23.86
C GLN A 344 -10.58 -17.05 -23.25
N LEU A 345 -10.79 -17.32 -21.95
CA LEU A 345 -12.01 -16.95 -21.24
C LEU A 345 -11.99 -15.48 -20.80
N ALA A 346 -10.83 -14.96 -20.48
CA ALA A 346 -10.63 -13.63 -19.93
C ALA A 346 -9.28 -13.05 -20.37
N ASP A 347 -8.99 -11.83 -19.98
CA ASP A 347 -7.73 -11.16 -20.32
C ASP A 347 -6.62 -11.51 -19.32
N ASP A 348 -6.95 -11.83 -18.06
CA ASP A 348 -6.00 -12.33 -17.06
C ASP A 348 -6.66 -13.31 -16.09
N ALA A 349 -5.81 -14.09 -15.40
CA ALA A 349 -6.18 -15.02 -14.35
C ALA A 349 -5.24 -14.86 -13.16
N GLY A 350 -5.76 -14.93 -11.94
CA GLY A 350 -4.99 -14.82 -10.72
C GLY A 350 -5.50 -15.74 -9.62
N ALA A 351 -4.72 -15.87 -8.55
CA ALA A 351 -5.14 -16.55 -7.33
C ALA A 351 -4.48 -15.90 -6.13
N PHE A 352 -5.12 -16.01 -4.98
CA PHE A 352 -4.57 -15.59 -3.70
C PHE A 352 -5.22 -16.36 -2.56
N LEU A 353 -4.56 -16.35 -1.41
CA LEU A 353 -5.09 -16.85 -0.16
C LEU A 353 -5.52 -15.67 0.73
N ALA A 354 -6.79 -15.61 1.10
CA ALA A 354 -7.26 -14.73 2.16
C ALA A 354 -7.00 -15.43 3.50
N ASP A 355 -5.97 -15.00 4.19
CA ASP A 355 -5.59 -15.48 5.52
C ASP A 355 -5.94 -14.44 6.61
N ALA A 356 -5.34 -14.49 7.78
CA ALA A 356 -5.58 -13.56 8.89
C ALA A 356 -7.07 -13.45 9.32
N MET A 357 -7.82 -14.53 9.15
CA MET A 357 -9.23 -14.71 9.54
C MET A 357 -9.44 -16.12 10.12
N ALA A 358 -10.58 -16.32 10.80
CA ALA A 358 -10.85 -17.60 11.49
C ALA A 358 -10.85 -18.83 10.55
N GLN A 359 -11.30 -18.65 9.31
CA GLN A 359 -11.34 -19.67 8.28
C GLN A 359 -10.75 -19.14 6.97
N PRO A 360 -9.41 -19.22 6.79
CA PRO A 360 -8.76 -18.82 5.55
C PRO A 360 -9.36 -19.48 4.32
N PHE A 361 -9.40 -18.78 3.18
CA PHE A 361 -9.90 -19.33 1.93
C PHE A 361 -9.04 -18.94 0.73
N ALA A 362 -8.92 -19.88 -0.21
CA ALA A 362 -8.24 -19.70 -1.47
C ALA A 362 -9.20 -19.15 -2.53
N VAL A 363 -8.73 -18.22 -3.35
CA VAL A 363 -9.49 -17.67 -4.48
C VAL A 363 -8.74 -17.92 -5.77
N ILE A 364 -9.45 -18.39 -6.80
CA ILE A 364 -9.00 -18.41 -8.20
C ILE A 364 -9.96 -17.51 -8.97
N GLN A 365 -9.44 -16.52 -9.71
CA GLN A 365 -10.25 -15.51 -10.39
C GLN A 365 -9.82 -15.27 -11.83
N LEU A 366 -10.77 -14.81 -12.65
CA LEU A 366 -10.56 -14.27 -14.00
C LEU A 366 -10.91 -12.79 -14.00
N LYS A 367 -10.09 -11.97 -14.68
CA LYS A 367 -10.27 -10.54 -14.88
C LYS A 367 -10.44 -10.21 -16.35
N GLY A 368 -11.36 -9.32 -16.69
CA GLY A 368 -11.69 -9.04 -18.08
C GLY A 368 -12.38 -10.21 -18.76
N LEU A 369 -13.48 -10.73 -18.16
CA LEU A 369 -14.22 -11.86 -18.73
C LEU A 369 -14.75 -11.50 -20.12
N ARG A 370 -14.40 -12.30 -21.12
CA ARG A 370 -14.72 -12.00 -22.52
C ARG A 370 -16.22 -12.18 -22.81
N PRO A 371 -16.78 -11.39 -23.75
CA PRO A 371 -18.19 -11.48 -24.11
C PRO A 371 -18.62 -12.91 -24.49
N GLY A 372 -19.73 -13.36 -23.91
CA GLY A 372 -20.29 -14.69 -24.14
C GLY A 372 -19.64 -15.83 -23.36
N LYS A 373 -18.62 -15.55 -22.55
CA LYS A 373 -18.02 -16.50 -21.60
C LYS A 373 -18.77 -16.50 -20.28
N THR A 374 -18.77 -17.65 -19.59
CA THR A 374 -19.60 -17.86 -18.40
C THR A 374 -18.81 -18.36 -17.20
N MET A 375 -19.38 -18.14 -16.02
CA MET A 375 -18.87 -18.70 -14.76
C MET A 375 -18.80 -20.23 -14.79
N GLU A 376 -19.78 -20.89 -15.42
CA GLU A 376 -19.84 -22.34 -15.49
C GLU A 376 -18.70 -22.91 -16.35
N GLU A 377 -18.33 -22.24 -17.46
CA GLU A 377 -17.18 -22.62 -18.29
C GLU A 377 -15.88 -22.51 -17.49
N PHE A 378 -15.72 -21.40 -16.77
CA PHE A 378 -14.56 -21.16 -15.90
C PHE A 378 -14.45 -22.22 -14.79
N TYR A 379 -15.52 -22.41 -14.01
CA TYR A 379 -15.49 -23.36 -12.90
C TYR A 379 -15.28 -24.80 -13.38
N ALA A 380 -15.91 -25.19 -14.50
CA ALA A 380 -15.68 -26.52 -15.11
C ALA A 380 -14.22 -26.71 -15.55
N LEU A 381 -13.55 -25.65 -16.03
CA LEU A 381 -12.13 -25.71 -16.38
C LEU A 381 -11.26 -25.87 -15.15
N VAL A 382 -11.49 -25.07 -14.09
CA VAL A 382 -10.77 -25.17 -12.81
C VAL A 382 -10.89 -26.60 -12.25
N GLN A 383 -12.09 -27.16 -12.20
CA GLN A 383 -12.33 -28.52 -11.70
C GLN A 383 -11.61 -29.59 -12.55
N ARG A 384 -11.67 -29.46 -13.87
CA ARG A 384 -11.00 -30.41 -14.78
C ARG A 384 -9.47 -30.38 -14.63
N GLU A 385 -8.89 -29.18 -14.55
CA GLU A 385 -7.45 -29.03 -14.40
C GLU A 385 -6.98 -29.47 -13.01
N ALA A 386 -7.72 -29.14 -11.96
CA ALA A 386 -7.44 -29.63 -10.61
C ALA A 386 -7.46 -31.17 -10.56
N GLN A 387 -8.47 -31.80 -11.20
CA GLN A 387 -8.55 -33.26 -11.30
C GLN A 387 -7.37 -33.85 -12.10
N ARG A 388 -6.95 -33.20 -13.18
CA ARG A 388 -5.79 -33.64 -14.01
C ARG A 388 -4.50 -33.59 -13.16
N LEU A 389 -4.26 -32.50 -12.45
CA LEU A 389 -3.07 -32.29 -11.61
C LEU A 389 -3.06 -33.24 -10.41
N ALA A 390 -4.19 -33.36 -9.70
CA ALA A 390 -4.29 -34.24 -8.53
C ALA A 390 -4.17 -35.75 -8.88
N SER A 391 -4.49 -36.17 -10.10
CA SER A 391 -4.44 -37.58 -10.54
C SER A 391 -3.18 -37.91 -11.33
N GLY A 392 -2.65 -36.95 -12.12
CA GLY A 392 -1.46 -37.11 -12.95
C GLY A 392 -0.15 -36.83 -12.19
N GLY A 393 -0.23 -36.29 -11.01
CA GLY A 393 0.89 -35.77 -10.19
C GLY A 393 1.22 -34.31 -10.53
N LEU A 394 1.52 -33.55 -9.49
CA LEU A 394 2.10 -32.22 -9.60
C LEU A 394 3.60 -32.36 -9.93
N ASP A 395 4.12 -31.44 -10.71
CA ASP A 395 5.57 -31.36 -10.91
C ASP A 395 6.22 -30.98 -9.58
N ARG A 396 7.03 -31.93 -9.05
CA ARG A 396 7.70 -31.76 -7.75
C ARG A 396 8.70 -30.61 -7.73
N GLU A 397 9.35 -30.33 -8.87
CA GLU A 397 10.30 -29.21 -8.98
C GLU A 397 9.54 -27.88 -8.92
N LEU A 398 8.37 -27.79 -9.48
CA LEU A 398 7.52 -26.61 -9.43
C LEU A 398 7.05 -26.33 -7.99
N VAL A 399 6.56 -27.35 -7.27
CA VAL A 399 6.15 -27.19 -5.87
C VAL A 399 7.36 -26.88 -4.96
N ARG A 400 8.52 -27.47 -5.24
CA ARG A 400 9.77 -27.17 -4.52
C ARG A 400 10.21 -25.73 -4.75
N ALA A 401 10.03 -25.22 -5.97
CA ALA A 401 10.31 -23.84 -6.33
C ALA A 401 9.41 -22.88 -5.54
N ALA A 402 8.10 -23.11 -5.50
CA ALA A 402 7.14 -22.32 -4.71
C ALA A 402 7.46 -22.36 -3.20
N LEU A 403 7.84 -23.53 -2.65
CA LEU A 403 8.33 -23.68 -1.27
C LEU A 403 9.56 -22.79 -1.00
N SER A 404 10.54 -22.82 -1.90
CA SER A 404 11.79 -22.04 -1.75
C SER A 404 11.52 -20.55 -1.85
N HIS A 405 10.64 -20.14 -2.75
CA HIS A 405 10.22 -18.77 -2.92
C HIS A 405 9.48 -18.23 -1.69
N ALA A 406 8.49 -18.96 -1.20
CA ALA A 406 7.74 -18.60 0.01
C ALA A 406 8.68 -18.45 1.23
N GLU A 407 9.61 -19.39 1.42
CA GLU A 407 10.61 -19.33 2.50
C GLU A 407 11.50 -18.08 2.36
N PHE A 408 11.95 -17.74 1.15
CA PHE A 408 12.75 -16.54 0.91
C PHE A 408 11.97 -15.27 1.26
N VAL A 409 10.73 -15.14 0.78
CA VAL A 409 9.87 -13.98 1.03
C VAL A 409 9.62 -13.78 2.54
N MET A 410 9.36 -14.85 3.26
CA MET A 410 9.16 -14.80 4.72
C MET A 410 10.45 -14.45 5.47
N ARG A 411 11.62 -14.84 4.99
CA ARG A 411 12.92 -14.45 5.58
C ARG A 411 13.30 -12.99 5.27
N GLU A 412 13.03 -12.51 4.06
CA GLU A 412 13.31 -11.14 3.66
C GLU A 412 12.39 -10.13 4.35
N ARG A 413 11.12 -10.50 4.59
CA ARG A 413 10.08 -9.67 5.25
C ARG A 413 9.90 -8.28 4.60
N ASN A 414 10.06 -8.17 3.29
CA ASN A 414 9.95 -6.91 2.58
C ASN A 414 8.50 -6.62 2.14
N PHE A 415 7.61 -6.39 3.12
CA PHE A 415 6.16 -6.14 2.91
C PHE A 415 5.76 -4.67 3.07
N GLY A 416 6.71 -3.73 3.10
CA GLY A 416 6.41 -2.29 3.24
C GLY A 416 6.12 -1.82 4.67
N TYR A 417 6.20 -2.69 5.67
CA TYR A 417 5.99 -2.38 7.09
C TYR A 417 7.29 -2.54 7.90
N PRO A 418 7.48 -1.76 8.99
CA PRO A 418 8.48 -2.10 10.00
C PRO A 418 8.26 -3.53 10.53
N ASP A 419 9.36 -4.23 10.84
CA ASP A 419 9.28 -5.65 11.27
C ASP A 419 8.36 -5.83 12.49
N GLY A 420 8.41 -4.93 13.48
CA GLY A 420 7.56 -5.00 14.66
C GLY A 420 6.07 -4.90 14.35
N VAL A 421 5.68 -4.07 13.38
CA VAL A 421 4.28 -3.93 12.93
C VAL A 421 3.84 -5.17 12.17
N LEU A 422 4.65 -5.63 11.21
CA LEU A 422 4.37 -6.85 10.44
C LEU A 422 4.20 -8.07 11.33
N LEU A 423 5.12 -8.27 12.28
CA LEU A 423 5.07 -9.41 13.20
C LEU A 423 3.89 -9.32 14.18
N SER A 424 3.44 -8.11 14.53
CA SER A 424 2.22 -7.92 15.30
C SER A 424 0.98 -8.39 14.53
N MET A 425 0.89 -8.03 13.25
CA MET A 425 -0.19 -8.51 12.36
C MET A 425 -0.15 -10.03 12.20
N SER A 426 1.03 -10.58 11.96
CA SER A 426 1.23 -12.04 11.81
C SER A 426 0.86 -12.80 13.08
N ALA A 427 1.21 -12.31 14.27
CA ALA A 427 0.82 -12.94 15.53
C ALA A 427 -0.71 -13.02 15.68
N LEU A 428 -1.44 -11.98 15.31
CA LEU A 428 -2.91 -11.94 15.38
C LEU A 428 -3.58 -12.94 14.44
N SER A 429 -2.93 -13.39 13.37
CA SER A 429 -3.47 -14.40 12.45
C SER A 429 -3.72 -15.76 13.10
N GLY A 430 -3.11 -16.02 14.26
CA GLY A 430 -3.40 -17.19 15.10
C GLY A 430 -3.98 -16.81 16.47
N TRP A 431 -3.33 -15.85 17.12
CA TRP A 431 -3.60 -15.48 18.52
C TRP A 431 -5.01 -14.96 18.76
N LEU A 432 -5.58 -14.23 17.79
CA LEU A 432 -6.94 -13.72 17.88
C LEU A 432 -7.99 -14.84 18.06
N TYR A 433 -7.74 -16.01 17.51
CA TYR A 433 -8.67 -17.14 17.48
C TYR A 433 -8.40 -18.17 18.57
N ASN A 434 -7.16 -18.25 19.06
CA ASN A 434 -6.77 -19.16 20.11
C ASN A 434 -5.59 -18.58 20.92
N ASP A 435 -5.77 -18.42 22.23
CA ASP A 435 -4.75 -17.88 23.14
C ASP A 435 -3.45 -18.72 23.15
N ALA A 436 -3.51 -20.02 22.80
CA ALA A 436 -2.33 -20.88 22.68
C ALA A 436 -1.48 -20.59 21.44
N ASP A 437 -2.02 -19.93 20.44
CA ASP A 437 -1.39 -19.68 19.12
C ASP A 437 -0.71 -18.31 19.01
N ALA A 438 -0.34 -17.70 20.15
CA ALA A 438 0.25 -16.36 20.20
C ALA A 438 1.51 -16.18 19.32
N ILE A 439 2.25 -17.25 19.07
CA ILE A 439 3.49 -17.22 18.28
C ILE A 439 3.47 -18.20 17.09
N SER A 440 2.39 -18.95 16.88
CA SER A 440 2.34 -20.00 15.86
C SER A 440 2.61 -19.48 14.46
N TYR A 441 2.11 -18.29 14.12
CA TYR A 441 2.34 -17.66 12.81
C TYR A 441 3.70 -16.95 12.68
N LEU A 442 4.49 -16.90 13.75
CA LEU A 442 5.85 -16.37 13.75
C LEU A 442 6.90 -17.48 13.58
N GLN A 443 6.53 -18.75 13.83
CA GLN A 443 7.39 -19.94 13.75
C GLN A 443 7.11 -20.67 12.44
N TYR A 444 7.93 -20.46 11.42
CA TYR A 444 7.73 -21.06 10.10
C TYR A 444 8.82 -22.04 9.68
N ASP A 445 9.99 -22.04 10.30
CA ASP A 445 11.11 -22.92 9.90
C ASP A 445 10.74 -24.41 10.00
N GLU A 446 10.03 -24.83 11.07
CA GLU A 446 9.56 -26.20 11.21
C GLU A 446 8.48 -26.58 10.20
N ASP A 447 7.61 -25.65 9.84
CA ASP A 447 6.57 -25.87 8.84
C ASP A 447 7.18 -26.08 7.45
N PHE A 448 8.15 -25.25 7.04
CA PHE A 448 8.88 -25.44 5.79
C PHE A 448 9.63 -26.78 5.75
N ALA A 449 10.28 -27.15 6.84
CA ALA A 449 10.97 -28.45 6.92
C ALA A 449 10.00 -29.63 6.74
N ALA A 450 8.83 -29.57 7.41
CA ALA A 450 7.81 -30.59 7.30
C ALA A 450 7.17 -30.64 5.89
N LEU A 451 6.90 -29.48 5.27
CA LEU A 451 6.32 -29.41 3.93
C LEU A 451 7.30 -29.88 2.83
N LYS A 452 8.61 -29.60 2.98
CA LYS A 452 9.65 -30.16 2.11
C LYS A 452 9.68 -31.69 2.15
N GLN A 453 9.49 -32.31 3.34
CA GLN A 453 9.37 -33.75 3.45
C GLN A 453 8.05 -34.27 2.86
N ALA A 454 6.93 -33.64 3.18
CA ALA A 454 5.60 -34.02 2.71
C ALA A 454 5.44 -33.98 1.19
N LEU A 455 6.25 -33.16 0.49
CA LEU A 455 6.27 -33.09 -0.97
C LEU A 455 6.53 -34.46 -1.64
N ASP A 456 7.44 -35.26 -1.07
CA ASP A 456 7.77 -36.58 -1.61
C ASP A 456 6.72 -37.65 -1.29
N GLU A 457 5.77 -37.36 -0.40
CA GLU A 457 4.71 -38.27 0.06
C GLU A 457 3.37 -38.06 -0.67
N GLY A 458 3.29 -37.13 -1.64
CA GLY A 458 2.07 -36.82 -2.41
C GLY A 458 1.06 -35.96 -1.64
N TYR A 459 1.53 -35.21 -0.65
CA TYR A 459 0.68 -34.34 0.18
C TYR A 459 0.01 -33.22 -0.61
N PHE A 460 0.71 -32.60 -1.55
CA PHE A 460 0.17 -31.46 -2.32
C PHE A 460 -0.90 -31.90 -3.33
N GLU A 461 -0.79 -33.09 -3.93
CA GLU A 461 -1.84 -33.68 -4.78
C GLU A 461 -3.10 -33.98 -3.95
N GLN A 462 -2.95 -34.49 -2.73
CA GLN A 462 -4.07 -34.69 -1.82
C GLN A 462 -4.67 -33.35 -1.39
N LEU A 463 -3.85 -32.37 -1.02
CA LEU A 463 -4.30 -31.02 -0.66
C LEU A 463 -5.10 -30.36 -1.80
N LEU A 464 -4.64 -30.46 -3.05
CA LEU A 464 -5.36 -29.96 -4.22
C LEU A 464 -6.73 -30.63 -4.38
N ARG A 465 -6.80 -31.94 -4.17
CA ARG A 465 -8.07 -32.69 -4.21
C ARG A 465 -9.04 -32.20 -3.14
N GLU A 466 -8.56 -32.11 -1.90
CA GLU A 466 -9.35 -31.67 -0.74
C GLU A 466 -9.79 -30.20 -0.89
N LEU A 467 -8.88 -29.31 -1.35
CA LEU A 467 -9.13 -27.87 -1.42
C LEU A 467 -10.08 -27.49 -2.56
N VAL A 468 -9.89 -28.07 -3.76
CA VAL A 468 -10.61 -27.60 -4.96
C VAL A 468 -11.69 -28.58 -5.39
N ILE A 469 -11.45 -29.90 -5.37
CA ILE A 469 -12.34 -30.90 -5.97
C ILE A 469 -13.42 -31.37 -4.99
N GLU A 470 -13.02 -31.76 -3.79
CA GLU A 470 -13.87 -32.37 -2.78
C GLU A 470 -14.35 -31.39 -1.70
N ASN A 471 -14.01 -30.11 -1.81
CA ASN A 471 -14.30 -29.11 -0.79
C ASN A 471 -15.81 -28.92 -0.62
N PRO A 472 -16.37 -29.18 0.57
CA PRO A 472 -17.79 -28.95 0.85
C PRO A 472 -18.09 -27.48 1.13
N HIS A 473 -17.07 -26.63 1.34
CA HIS A 473 -17.19 -25.25 1.72
C HIS A 473 -16.57 -24.34 0.64
N MET A 474 -17.38 -23.90 -0.30
CA MET A 474 -16.93 -23.14 -1.47
C MET A 474 -18.03 -22.24 -2.03
N ALA A 475 -17.63 -21.21 -2.76
CA ALA A 475 -18.52 -20.31 -3.48
C ALA A 475 -17.98 -20.00 -4.88
N THR A 476 -18.88 -19.67 -5.81
CA THR A 476 -18.53 -19.04 -7.09
C THR A 476 -19.32 -17.77 -7.29
N CYS A 477 -18.66 -16.70 -7.72
CA CYS A 477 -19.29 -15.41 -7.96
C CYS A 477 -18.89 -14.83 -9.32
N GLN A 478 -19.85 -14.19 -9.98
CA GLN A 478 -19.63 -13.41 -11.20
C GLN A 478 -19.98 -11.96 -10.95
N LEU A 479 -19.02 -11.06 -11.16
CA LEU A 479 -19.23 -9.62 -11.23
C LEU A 479 -19.84 -9.28 -12.60
N VAL A 480 -20.99 -8.62 -12.59
CA VAL A 480 -21.76 -8.29 -13.79
C VAL A 480 -21.78 -6.77 -13.96
N PRO A 481 -21.04 -6.20 -14.92
CA PRO A 481 -21.08 -4.77 -15.20
C PRO A 481 -22.49 -4.29 -15.57
N GLN A 482 -22.87 -3.10 -15.09
CA GLN A 482 -24.11 -2.40 -15.38
C GLN A 482 -23.83 -0.94 -15.72
N GLU A 483 -24.68 -0.33 -16.56
CA GLU A 483 -24.55 1.08 -16.97
C GLU A 483 -25.05 2.09 -15.91
N GLN A 484 -25.87 1.65 -14.96
CA GLN A 484 -26.48 2.56 -13.96
C GLN A 484 -25.75 2.46 -12.61
N PRO A 485 -25.44 3.61 -11.98
CA PRO A 485 -24.87 3.66 -10.64
C PRO A 485 -25.79 3.00 -9.59
N GLU A 486 -25.22 2.26 -8.65
CA GLU A 486 -25.95 1.73 -7.49
C GLU A 486 -26.46 2.85 -6.54
N ASP A 487 -25.80 4.02 -6.54
CA ASP A 487 -26.17 5.18 -5.72
C ASP A 487 -27.53 5.80 -6.07
N GLY A 488 -28.15 5.39 -7.17
CA GLY A 488 -29.52 5.78 -7.50
C GLY A 488 -30.55 5.49 -6.39
N LYS A 489 -30.29 4.49 -5.54
CA LYS A 489 -31.15 4.21 -4.37
C LYS A 489 -30.97 5.25 -3.27
N LEU A 490 -29.72 5.62 -2.93
CA LEU A 490 -29.43 6.67 -1.94
C LEU A 490 -29.95 8.03 -2.43
N LYS A 491 -29.72 8.39 -3.68
CA LYS A 491 -30.24 9.63 -4.27
C LYS A 491 -31.76 9.67 -4.26
N ALA A 492 -32.43 8.57 -4.62
CA ALA A 492 -33.88 8.48 -4.56
C ALA A 492 -34.42 8.58 -3.12
N ALA A 493 -33.74 7.96 -2.16
CA ALA A 493 -34.11 8.07 -0.74
C ALA A 493 -33.93 9.49 -0.22
N LEU A 494 -32.84 10.18 -0.56
CA LEU A 494 -32.59 11.58 -0.20
C LEU A 494 -33.62 12.51 -0.82
N ALA A 495 -33.94 12.33 -2.11
CA ALA A 495 -35.00 13.11 -2.79
C ALA A 495 -36.37 12.93 -2.11
N GLN A 496 -36.74 11.68 -1.81
CA GLN A 496 -37.96 11.40 -1.09
C GLN A 496 -37.96 11.99 0.33
N MET A 497 -36.82 11.93 1.02
CA MET A 497 -36.66 12.54 2.36
C MET A 497 -36.82 14.06 2.29
N ALA A 498 -36.14 14.72 1.33
CA ALA A 498 -36.28 16.16 1.12
C ALA A 498 -37.73 16.61 0.81
N GLU A 499 -38.50 15.81 0.04
CA GLU A 499 -39.89 16.07 -0.26
C GLU A 499 -40.82 15.90 0.96
N THR A 500 -40.48 15.05 1.92
CA THR A 500 -41.32 14.70 3.07
C THR A 500 -40.96 15.44 4.35
N MET A 501 -39.75 15.96 4.48
CA MET A 501 -39.31 16.74 5.64
C MET A 501 -40.06 18.06 5.73
N SER A 502 -40.39 18.43 6.94
CA SER A 502 -40.97 19.74 7.26
C SER A 502 -39.87 20.82 7.26
N GLU A 503 -40.28 22.10 7.15
CA GLU A 503 -39.37 23.25 7.26
C GLU A 503 -38.57 23.22 8.59
N ASP A 504 -39.21 22.77 9.68
CA ASP A 504 -38.55 22.66 10.99
C ASP A 504 -37.50 21.56 11.01
N GLU A 505 -37.73 20.44 10.33
CA GLU A 505 -36.74 19.35 10.22
C GLU A 505 -35.55 19.74 9.32
N LEU A 506 -35.77 20.43 8.20
CA LEU A 506 -34.71 20.97 7.35
C LEU A 506 -33.89 22.01 8.13
N ALA A 507 -34.54 22.92 8.86
CA ALA A 507 -33.84 23.91 9.70
C ALA A 507 -33.00 23.22 10.82
N GLU A 508 -33.43 22.05 11.30
CA GLU A 508 -32.64 21.28 12.27
C GLU A 508 -31.38 20.66 11.59
N VAL A 509 -31.49 20.16 10.35
CA VAL A 509 -30.31 19.70 9.59
C VAL A 509 -29.31 20.83 9.41
N GLU A 510 -29.75 22.01 8.92
CA GLU A 510 -28.88 23.19 8.78
C GLU A 510 -28.22 23.61 10.11
N ARG A 511 -28.99 23.54 11.21
CA ARG A 511 -28.45 23.84 12.55
C ARG A 511 -27.36 22.85 12.98
N GLN A 512 -27.57 21.54 12.73
CA GLN A 512 -26.57 20.51 13.07
C GLN A 512 -25.30 20.67 12.20
N GLU A 513 -25.47 20.92 10.91
CA GLU A 513 -24.36 21.23 10.01
C GLU A 513 -23.57 22.46 10.48
N ALA A 514 -24.25 23.54 10.86
CA ALA A 514 -23.62 24.75 11.37
C ALA A 514 -22.84 24.49 12.69
N ILE A 515 -23.35 23.63 13.57
CA ILE A 515 -22.65 23.22 14.80
C ILE A 515 -21.40 22.42 14.46
N LEU A 516 -21.49 21.47 13.51
CA LEU A 516 -20.36 20.67 13.08
C LEU A 516 -19.26 21.54 12.45
N ARG A 517 -19.65 22.43 11.52
CA ARG A 517 -18.70 23.37 10.88
C ARG A 517 -18.05 24.31 11.92
N ALA A 518 -18.80 24.83 12.87
CA ALA A 518 -18.25 25.65 13.96
C ALA A 518 -17.26 24.85 14.82
N ALA A 519 -17.53 23.57 15.09
CA ALA A 519 -16.62 22.70 15.82
C ALA A 519 -15.34 22.41 15.00
N GLN A 520 -15.46 22.25 13.69
CA GLN A 520 -14.32 22.07 12.77
C GLN A 520 -13.44 23.32 12.66
N ASP A 521 -14.06 24.51 12.60
CA ASP A 521 -13.33 25.78 12.45
C ASP A 521 -12.72 26.29 13.77
N GLN A 522 -13.24 25.88 14.92
CA GLN A 522 -12.73 26.32 16.21
C GLN A 522 -11.30 25.76 16.44
N PRO A 523 -10.25 26.59 16.62
CA PRO A 523 -8.92 26.10 16.92
C PRO A 523 -8.87 25.40 18.28
N ASP A 524 -7.97 24.42 18.44
CA ASP A 524 -7.72 23.83 19.76
C ASP A 524 -7.19 24.88 20.73
N SER A 525 -7.59 24.76 22.02
CA SER A 525 -7.09 25.68 23.03
C SER A 525 -5.59 25.48 23.30
N PRO A 526 -4.86 26.52 23.71
CA PRO A 526 -3.46 26.38 24.08
C PRO A 526 -3.22 25.33 25.18
N GLU A 527 -4.17 25.17 26.11
CA GLU A 527 -4.12 24.17 27.19
C GLU A 527 -4.27 22.75 26.63
N ALA A 528 -5.15 22.56 25.64
CA ALA A 528 -5.33 21.27 24.97
C ALA A 528 -4.06 20.90 24.17
N LEU A 529 -3.52 21.82 23.38
CA LEU A 529 -2.27 21.59 22.64
C LEU A 529 -1.10 21.28 23.57
N ALA A 530 -0.99 21.97 24.71
CA ALA A 530 0.05 21.74 25.69
C ALA A 530 -0.07 20.38 26.43
N SER A 531 -1.19 19.69 26.32
CA SER A 531 -1.34 18.32 26.87
C SER A 531 -0.59 17.27 26.07
N LEU A 532 -0.38 17.51 24.78
CA LEU A 532 0.31 16.56 23.91
C LEU A 532 1.78 16.39 24.31
N PRO A 533 2.29 15.16 24.32
CA PRO A 533 3.70 14.93 24.59
C PRO A 533 4.53 15.46 23.43
N THR A 534 5.57 16.20 23.72
CA THR A 534 6.45 16.80 22.71
C THR A 534 7.89 16.32 22.87
N LEU A 535 8.60 16.28 21.75
CA LEU A 535 10.04 16.10 21.71
C LEU A 535 10.72 17.46 21.52
N SER A 536 11.96 17.55 21.95
CA SER A 536 12.80 18.72 21.78
C SER A 536 13.81 18.52 20.62
N ARG A 537 14.45 19.59 20.18
CA ARG A 537 15.55 19.47 19.21
C ARG A 537 16.76 18.70 19.78
N ASP A 538 16.90 18.65 21.12
CA ASP A 538 17.97 17.88 21.79
C ASP A 538 17.76 16.35 21.67
N ASP A 539 16.53 15.91 21.38
CA ASP A 539 16.22 14.50 21.11
C ASP A 539 16.68 14.05 19.72
N ILE A 540 17.03 14.99 18.83
CA ILE A 540 17.58 14.72 17.50
C ILE A 540 19.03 14.22 17.66
N LYS A 541 19.23 12.93 17.46
CA LYS A 541 20.57 12.32 17.49
C LYS A 541 21.42 12.75 16.28
N ALA A 542 22.72 12.46 16.33
CA ALA A 542 23.58 12.58 15.16
C ALA A 542 23.01 11.79 13.97
N MET A 543 23.31 12.25 12.75
CA MET A 543 22.88 11.53 11.54
C MET A 543 23.31 10.07 11.61
N PRO A 544 22.42 9.11 11.35
CA PRO A 544 22.78 7.69 11.34
C PRO A 544 23.94 7.40 10.40
N SER A 545 24.87 6.55 10.83
CA SER A 545 25.97 6.11 9.98
C SER A 545 25.46 5.14 8.93
N GLU A 546 25.58 5.50 7.67
CA GLU A 546 25.24 4.58 6.58
C GLU A 546 26.39 3.59 6.32
N PRO A 547 26.06 2.32 5.98
CA PRO A 547 27.06 1.38 5.51
C PRO A 547 27.82 1.93 4.27
N PRO A 548 29.13 1.68 4.15
CA PRO A 548 29.90 2.17 3.01
C PRO A 548 29.37 1.67 1.67
N CYS A 549 29.30 2.58 0.69
CA CYS A 549 29.04 2.31 -0.71
C CYS A 549 30.15 2.98 -1.54
N ALA A 550 30.83 2.22 -2.38
CA ALA A 550 31.90 2.74 -3.24
C ALA A 550 32.03 1.92 -4.53
N MET A 551 32.65 2.53 -5.54
CA MET A 551 33.09 1.78 -6.72
C MET A 551 34.16 0.79 -6.30
N ALA A 552 33.95 -0.49 -6.61
CA ALA A 552 34.93 -1.55 -6.32
C ALA A 552 36.10 -1.48 -7.27
N ASP A 553 37.30 -1.67 -6.71
CA ASP A 553 38.53 -1.78 -7.50
C ASP A 553 38.64 -3.16 -8.17
N ASN A 554 39.26 -3.20 -9.35
CA ASN A 554 39.65 -4.43 -10.07
C ASN A 554 38.48 -5.36 -10.47
N THR A 555 37.25 -4.83 -10.68
CA THR A 555 36.17 -5.58 -11.28
C THR A 555 36.17 -5.45 -12.80
N PRO A 556 35.78 -6.51 -13.55
CA PRO A 556 35.76 -6.48 -15.02
C PRO A 556 34.74 -5.47 -15.60
N ILE A 557 33.74 -5.10 -14.83
CA ILE A 557 32.66 -4.13 -15.13
C ILE A 557 32.56 -3.19 -13.92
N PRO A 558 32.33 -1.88 -14.10
CA PRO A 558 32.09 -0.97 -12.99
C PRO A 558 31.08 -1.53 -11.98
N CYS A 559 31.45 -1.55 -10.71
CA CYS A 559 30.62 -2.15 -9.67
C CYS A 559 30.52 -1.26 -8.44
N LEU A 560 29.29 -0.89 -8.07
CA LEU A 560 28.97 -0.32 -6.76
C LEU A 560 28.95 -1.45 -5.73
N ARG A 561 29.84 -1.40 -4.76
CA ARG A 561 29.93 -2.35 -3.65
C ARG A 561 29.33 -1.75 -2.40
N HIS A 562 28.31 -2.39 -1.86
CA HIS A 562 27.67 -2.02 -0.59
C HIS A 562 28.06 -3.01 0.50
N THR A 563 28.42 -2.50 1.69
CA THR A 563 28.79 -3.35 2.84
C THR A 563 27.66 -3.39 3.86
N ILE A 564 26.43 -3.67 3.40
CA ILE A 564 25.23 -3.77 4.21
C ILE A 564 25.13 -5.20 4.76
N PRO A 565 24.89 -5.40 6.07
CA PRO A 565 24.58 -6.73 6.63
C PRO A 565 23.25 -7.26 6.08
N THR A 566 23.26 -8.46 5.46
CA THR A 566 22.10 -9.02 4.77
C THR A 566 21.64 -10.38 5.29
N ARG A 567 22.28 -10.91 6.34
CA ARG A 567 21.92 -12.22 6.91
C ARG A 567 21.92 -13.37 5.88
N GLY A 568 22.87 -13.37 4.95
CA GLY A 568 23.02 -14.40 3.94
C GLY A 568 22.17 -14.22 2.68
N ILE A 569 21.46 -13.09 2.54
CA ILE A 569 20.82 -12.69 1.29
C ILE A 569 21.83 -11.89 0.46
N VAL A 570 21.89 -12.17 -0.85
CA VAL A 570 22.69 -11.42 -1.82
C VAL A 570 21.76 -10.61 -2.71
N PHE A 571 22.08 -9.36 -2.94
CA PHE A 571 21.43 -8.50 -3.94
C PHE A 571 22.45 -8.16 -5.03
N ALA A 572 22.12 -8.44 -6.29
CA ALA A 572 22.95 -8.16 -7.44
C ALA A 572 22.11 -7.52 -8.55
N TYR A 573 22.30 -6.21 -8.77
CA TYR A 573 21.56 -5.44 -9.77
C TYR A 573 22.48 -5.10 -10.94
N ARG A 574 21.93 -5.05 -12.15
CA ARG A 574 22.62 -4.60 -13.36
C ARG A 574 21.86 -3.45 -13.96
N TYR A 575 22.52 -2.33 -14.13
CA TYR A 575 21.98 -1.08 -14.68
C TYR A 575 22.52 -0.87 -16.09
N PHE A 576 21.67 -0.90 -17.08
CA PHE A 576 22.01 -0.62 -18.48
C PHE A 576 21.54 0.77 -18.88
N ASP A 577 22.34 1.46 -19.68
CA ASP A 577 22.11 2.85 -20.03
C ASP A 577 21.12 2.99 -21.19
N LEU A 578 19.90 3.50 -20.90
CA LEU A 578 18.85 3.74 -21.90
C LEU A 578 19.20 4.89 -22.88
N SER A 579 20.21 5.72 -22.60
CA SER A 579 20.65 6.78 -23.50
C SER A 579 21.25 6.30 -24.83
N ARG A 580 21.32 4.99 -25.01
CA ARG A 580 21.67 4.32 -26.28
C ARG A 580 20.47 4.15 -27.23
N LEU A 581 19.28 4.42 -26.76
CA LEU A 581 18.03 4.37 -27.51
C LEU A 581 17.54 5.78 -27.86
N SER A 582 16.72 5.88 -28.90
CA SER A 582 15.98 7.11 -29.19
C SER A 582 14.74 7.23 -28.27
N PHE A 583 14.13 8.41 -28.24
CA PHE A 583 12.92 8.65 -27.46
C PHE A 583 11.77 7.73 -27.90
N GLU A 584 11.62 7.50 -29.21
CA GLU A 584 10.60 6.66 -29.80
C GLU A 584 10.80 5.18 -29.52
N GLU A 585 12.01 4.76 -29.12
CA GLU A 585 12.32 3.39 -28.77
C GLU A 585 12.09 3.06 -27.29
N LEU A 586 11.88 4.05 -26.43
CA LEU A 586 11.68 3.86 -24.99
C LEU A 586 10.50 2.92 -24.64
N PRO A 587 9.32 2.99 -25.30
CA PRO A 587 8.23 2.04 -25.02
C PRO A 587 8.64 0.58 -25.26
N TYR A 588 9.50 0.32 -26.24
CA TYR A 588 9.99 -1.04 -26.51
C TYR A 588 10.97 -1.54 -25.43
N ALA A 589 11.72 -0.64 -24.76
CA ALA A 589 12.50 -1.01 -23.58
C ALA A 589 11.59 -1.47 -22.43
N THR A 590 10.44 -0.82 -22.25
CA THR A 590 9.43 -1.27 -21.27
C THR A 590 8.82 -2.61 -21.66
N ILE A 591 8.49 -2.82 -22.94
CA ILE A 591 8.01 -4.12 -23.41
C ILE A 591 9.08 -5.20 -23.18
N LEU A 592 10.36 -4.92 -23.44
CA LEU A 592 11.44 -5.85 -23.09
C LEU A 592 11.42 -6.20 -21.60
N ALA A 593 11.29 -5.21 -20.72
CA ALA A 593 11.20 -5.45 -19.29
C ALA A 593 10.00 -6.35 -18.89
N MET A 594 8.91 -6.28 -19.65
CA MET A 594 7.72 -7.10 -19.41
C MET A 594 7.88 -8.55 -19.87
N VAL A 595 8.60 -8.82 -20.97
CA VAL A 595 8.68 -10.13 -21.61
C VAL A 595 9.94 -10.93 -21.25
N LEU A 596 11.02 -10.28 -20.84
CA LEU A 596 12.26 -10.96 -20.41
C LEU A 596 11.99 -11.86 -19.19
N GLY A 597 12.57 -13.08 -19.23
CA GLY A 597 12.34 -14.11 -18.21
C GLY A 597 11.00 -14.86 -18.35
N LYS A 598 10.12 -14.43 -19.29
CA LYS A 598 8.81 -15.06 -19.54
C LYS A 598 8.71 -15.73 -20.93
N LEU A 599 9.74 -15.63 -21.73
CA LEU A 599 9.86 -16.26 -23.03
C LEU A 599 10.94 -17.34 -23.01
N ASP A 600 10.84 -18.31 -23.94
CA ASP A 600 11.87 -19.32 -24.11
C ASP A 600 13.22 -18.67 -24.46
N THR A 601 14.30 -19.27 -23.99
CA THR A 601 15.67 -18.98 -24.45
C THR A 601 16.13 -20.07 -25.43
N ALA A 602 17.33 -19.95 -25.94
CA ALA A 602 17.94 -21.03 -26.75
C ALA A 602 18.23 -22.29 -25.91
N GLN A 603 18.32 -22.18 -24.59
CA GLN A 603 18.69 -23.27 -23.68
C GLN A 603 17.51 -23.84 -22.92
N ARG A 604 16.50 -23.04 -22.59
CA ARG A 604 15.39 -23.40 -21.70
C ARG A 604 14.07 -22.86 -22.20
N SER A 605 13.00 -23.60 -21.95
CA SER A 605 11.64 -23.07 -22.05
C SER A 605 11.34 -22.05 -20.95
N ALA A 606 10.35 -21.20 -21.16
CA ALA A 606 9.90 -20.22 -20.16
C ALA A 606 9.50 -20.89 -18.84
N ALA A 607 8.87 -22.06 -18.88
CA ALA A 607 8.52 -22.83 -17.68
C ALA A 607 9.75 -23.31 -16.91
N GLU A 608 10.81 -23.77 -17.61
CA GLU A 608 12.08 -24.16 -16.97
C GLU A 608 12.80 -22.94 -16.37
N LEU A 609 12.76 -21.78 -17.04
CA LEU A 609 13.32 -20.53 -16.54
C LEU A 609 12.59 -20.07 -15.27
N ASP A 610 11.28 -20.09 -15.30
CA ASP A 610 10.42 -19.69 -14.16
C ASP A 610 10.68 -20.59 -12.94
N THR A 611 10.63 -21.93 -13.15
CA THR A 611 10.94 -22.90 -12.10
C THR A 611 12.34 -22.72 -11.54
N LEU A 612 13.35 -22.48 -12.39
CA LEU A 612 14.73 -22.24 -11.96
C LEU A 612 14.86 -20.94 -11.15
N ALA A 613 14.24 -19.85 -11.64
CA ALA A 613 14.24 -18.56 -10.95
C ALA A 613 13.57 -18.68 -9.57
N GLN A 614 12.38 -19.26 -9.49
CA GLN A 614 11.68 -19.44 -8.21
C GLN A 614 12.42 -20.36 -7.24
N SER A 615 13.08 -21.43 -7.73
CA SER A 615 13.80 -22.37 -6.87
C SER A 615 15.12 -21.84 -6.34
N LYS A 616 15.77 -20.91 -7.05
CA LYS A 616 17.13 -20.43 -6.76
C LYS A 616 17.19 -18.96 -6.39
N LEU A 617 16.26 -18.15 -6.86
CA LEU A 617 16.27 -16.72 -6.66
C LEU A 617 15.05 -16.31 -5.83
N GLY A 618 15.27 -15.36 -4.94
CA GLY A 618 14.16 -14.72 -4.21
C GLY A 618 13.45 -13.65 -5.05
N ASN A 619 14.20 -13.05 -5.98
CA ASN A 619 13.66 -12.12 -6.96
C ASN A 619 14.48 -12.14 -8.24
N LEU A 620 13.80 -12.11 -9.37
CA LEU A 620 14.35 -11.76 -10.66
C LEU A 620 13.33 -10.84 -11.35
N ALA A 621 13.69 -9.57 -11.55
CA ALA A 621 12.81 -8.62 -12.17
C ALA A 621 13.56 -7.70 -13.14
N PHE A 622 12.81 -7.24 -14.14
CA PHE A 622 13.27 -6.32 -15.18
C PHE A 622 12.36 -5.08 -15.15
N PHE A 623 12.95 -3.89 -15.14
CA PHE A 623 12.18 -2.64 -15.14
C PHE A 623 13.02 -1.47 -15.66
N THR A 624 12.37 -0.35 -15.91
CA THR A 624 13.02 0.90 -16.32
C THR A 624 12.86 1.96 -15.23
N GLU A 625 13.87 2.82 -15.06
CA GLU A 625 13.82 3.93 -14.11
C GLU A 625 14.57 5.15 -14.61
N VAL A 626 14.22 6.33 -14.07
CA VAL A 626 14.86 7.61 -14.40
C VAL A 626 15.25 8.32 -13.12
N HIS A 627 16.53 8.63 -12.99
CA HIS A 627 17.10 9.39 -11.89
C HIS A 627 17.36 10.83 -12.33
N GLU A 628 16.70 11.79 -11.72
CA GLU A 628 16.95 13.21 -11.94
C GLU A 628 18.21 13.64 -11.19
N ASP A 629 19.06 14.45 -11.84
CA ASP A 629 20.24 15.02 -11.19
C ASP A 629 19.85 15.97 -10.06
N ALA A 630 20.52 15.84 -8.91
CA ALA A 630 20.20 16.64 -7.73
C ALA A 630 20.48 18.14 -7.89
N LEU A 631 21.36 18.53 -8.83
CA LEU A 631 21.82 19.91 -9.01
C LEU A 631 21.41 20.46 -10.38
N GLU A 632 21.46 19.66 -11.43
CA GLU A 632 21.23 20.10 -12.81
C GLU A 632 19.81 19.74 -13.32
N ARG A 633 18.98 20.77 -13.55
CA ARG A 633 17.59 20.64 -13.95
C ARG A 633 17.34 19.76 -15.19
N THR A 634 18.22 19.86 -16.19
CA THR A 634 18.05 19.20 -17.50
C THR A 634 18.82 17.90 -17.60
N SER A 635 19.57 17.55 -16.54
CA SER A 635 20.32 16.31 -16.47
C SER A 635 19.51 15.22 -15.77
N TYR A 636 19.55 14.03 -16.31
CA TYR A 636 18.95 12.83 -15.75
C TYR A 636 19.59 11.59 -16.35
N THR A 637 19.51 10.50 -15.62
CA THR A 637 20.01 9.19 -16.03
C THR A 637 18.85 8.20 -16.12
N ALA A 638 18.61 7.68 -17.31
CA ALA A 638 17.59 6.64 -17.54
C ALA A 638 18.26 5.26 -17.63
N LYS A 639 17.76 4.28 -16.88
CA LYS A 639 18.31 2.94 -16.76
C LYS A 639 17.29 1.87 -17.04
N PHE A 640 17.71 0.81 -17.70
CA PHE A 640 17.07 -0.48 -17.67
C PHE A 640 17.74 -1.30 -16.56
N VAL A 641 16.95 -1.90 -15.68
CA VAL A 641 17.45 -2.57 -14.48
C VAL A 641 17.11 -4.05 -14.54
N VAL A 642 18.10 -4.88 -14.27
CA VAL A 642 17.95 -6.31 -13.96
C VAL A 642 18.23 -6.47 -12.49
N SER A 643 17.19 -6.77 -11.69
CA SER A 643 17.33 -6.96 -10.26
C SER A 643 17.29 -8.44 -9.90
N VAL A 644 18.27 -8.87 -9.13
CA VAL A 644 18.34 -10.25 -8.62
C VAL A 644 18.56 -10.22 -7.12
N SER A 645 17.86 -11.08 -6.39
CA SER A 645 18.21 -11.44 -5.02
C SER A 645 18.17 -12.95 -4.84
N CYS A 646 19.04 -13.49 -3.98
CA CYS A 646 19.11 -14.91 -3.69
C CYS A 646 19.75 -15.15 -2.32
N LEU A 647 19.67 -16.38 -1.82
CA LEU A 647 20.53 -16.83 -0.74
C LEU A 647 21.96 -17.05 -1.26
N SER A 648 22.98 -16.86 -0.40
CA SER A 648 24.40 -16.99 -0.73
C SER A 648 24.73 -18.31 -1.44
N GLU A 649 24.05 -19.40 -1.14
CA GLU A 649 24.24 -20.71 -1.77
C GLU A 649 23.89 -20.73 -3.26
N ASN A 650 22.98 -19.85 -3.70
CA ASN A 650 22.47 -19.79 -5.08
C ASN A 650 23.10 -18.66 -5.93
N ILE A 651 24.21 -18.09 -5.50
CA ILE A 651 24.84 -16.94 -6.14
C ILE A 651 25.25 -17.22 -7.60
N ASP A 652 25.55 -18.46 -7.92
CA ASP A 652 25.92 -18.88 -9.27
C ASP A 652 24.77 -18.64 -10.24
N CYS A 653 23.54 -18.99 -9.84
CA CYS A 653 22.32 -18.70 -10.60
C CYS A 653 22.10 -17.19 -10.77
N ALA A 654 22.32 -16.41 -9.73
CA ALA A 654 22.19 -14.94 -9.78
C ALA A 654 23.21 -14.29 -10.74
N ALA A 655 24.36 -14.90 -10.93
CA ALA A 655 25.39 -14.44 -11.87
C ALA A 655 25.07 -14.82 -13.33
N GLU A 656 24.60 -16.03 -13.59
CA GLU A 656 24.52 -16.64 -14.94
C GLU A 656 23.15 -16.49 -15.60
N LEU A 657 22.04 -16.72 -14.86
CA LEU A 657 20.69 -16.76 -15.44
C LEU A 657 20.28 -15.45 -16.13
N PRO A 658 20.59 -14.26 -15.57
CA PRO A 658 20.29 -13.02 -16.28
C PRO A 658 21.01 -12.89 -17.63
N ASP A 659 22.26 -13.36 -17.75
CA ASP A 659 23.00 -13.28 -19.00
C ASP A 659 22.36 -14.15 -20.08
N GLU A 660 21.89 -15.35 -19.72
CA GLU A 660 21.13 -16.21 -20.63
C GLU A 660 19.86 -15.52 -21.14
N ILE A 661 19.05 -14.97 -20.21
CA ILE A 661 17.80 -14.30 -20.55
C ILE A 661 18.03 -13.09 -21.46
N LEU A 662 19.02 -12.25 -21.14
CA LEU A 662 19.33 -11.04 -21.92
C LEU A 662 19.85 -11.35 -23.34
N LEU A 663 20.59 -12.44 -23.52
CA LEU A 663 21.25 -12.78 -24.79
C LEU A 663 20.44 -13.73 -25.69
N GLU A 664 19.60 -14.59 -25.09
CA GLU A 664 19.08 -15.76 -25.78
C GLU A 664 17.55 -15.82 -25.82
N SER A 665 16.80 -14.82 -25.29
CA SER A 665 15.34 -14.79 -25.33
C SER A 665 14.81 -14.75 -26.76
N ASN A 666 13.76 -15.56 -27.02
CA ASN A 666 13.10 -15.68 -28.31
C ASN A 666 11.84 -14.83 -28.37
N PHE A 667 11.84 -13.74 -29.12
CA PHE A 667 10.73 -12.80 -29.24
C PHE A 667 9.64 -13.20 -30.26
N HIS A 668 9.60 -14.47 -30.69
CA HIS A 668 8.62 -14.94 -31.68
C HIS A 668 7.45 -15.75 -31.08
N ASP A 669 7.35 -15.87 -29.77
CA ASP A 669 6.15 -16.38 -29.10
C ASP A 669 5.07 -15.29 -29.01
N PHE A 670 4.40 -15.04 -30.12
CA PHE A 670 3.41 -13.96 -30.24
C PHE A 670 2.19 -14.16 -29.35
N GLY A 671 1.84 -15.41 -29.01
CA GLY A 671 0.76 -15.73 -28.10
C GLY A 671 1.06 -15.19 -26.69
N LYS A 672 2.19 -15.61 -26.13
CA LYS A 672 2.64 -15.14 -24.81
C LYS A 672 2.84 -13.63 -24.76
N ILE A 673 3.45 -13.04 -25.80
CA ILE A 673 3.65 -11.59 -25.84
C ILE A 673 2.31 -10.86 -25.79
N ARG A 674 1.31 -11.28 -26.58
CA ARG A 674 -0.03 -10.69 -26.58
C ARG A 674 -0.68 -10.77 -25.19
N ASP A 675 -0.61 -11.92 -24.52
CA ASP A 675 -1.16 -12.11 -23.19
C ASP A 675 -0.50 -11.16 -22.17
N ILE A 676 0.84 -11.04 -22.20
CA ILE A 676 1.59 -10.12 -21.34
C ILE A 676 1.20 -8.66 -21.58
N LEU A 677 1.02 -8.25 -22.85
CA LEU A 677 0.60 -6.89 -23.19
C LEU A 677 -0.81 -6.59 -22.66
N ASN A 678 -1.76 -7.53 -22.83
CA ASN A 678 -3.11 -7.39 -22.29
C ASN A 678 -3.13 -7.31 -20.76
N GLN A 679 -2.38 -8.16 -20.07
CA GLN A 679 -2.24 -8.11 -18.61
C GLN A 679 -1.71 -6.75 -18.14
N LYS A 680 -0.72 -6.18 -18.85
CA LYS A 680 -0.18 -4.87 -18.54
C LYS A 680 -1.21 -3.76 -18.75
N ARG A 681 -2.00 -3.84 -19.83
CA ARG A 681 -3.10 -2.90 -20.07
C ARG A 681 -4.08 -2.90 -18.90
N VAL A 682 -4.58 -4.07 -18.48
CA VAL A 682 -5.50 -4.20 -17.33
C VAL A 682 -4.88 -3.63 -16.06
N THR A 683 -3.60 -3.89 -15.79
CA THR A 683 -2.91 -3.35 -14.60
C THR A 683 -2.86 -1.82 -14.61
N ILE A 684 -2.61 -1.19 -15.77
CA ILE A 684 -2.58 0.27 -15.88
C ILE A 684 -3.99 0.86 -15.68
N GLU A 685 -5.01 0.26 -16.29
CA GLU A 685 -6.40 0.69 -16.17
C GLU A 685 -6.89 0.62 -14.71
N GLN A 686 -6.63 -0.48 -14.01
CA GLN A 686 -6.92 -0.60 -12.57
C GLN A 686 -6.14 0.42 -11.74
N GLY A 687 -4.85 0.64 -12.06
CA GLY A 687 -4.03 1.65 -11.38
C GLY A 687 -4.56 3.07 -11.54
N CYS A 688 -5.09 3.44 -12.71
CA CYS A 688 -5.70 4.75 -12.94
C CYS A 688 -7.02 4.91 -12.18
N THR A 689 -7.80 3.85 -12.00
CA THR A 689 -9.05 3.88 -11.24
C THR A 689 -8.80 3.95 -9.72
N ASN A 690 -7.90 3.11 -9.20
CA ASN A 690 -7.71 2.95 -7.76
C ASN A 690 -6.70 3.94 -7.16
N ALA A 691 -5.71 4.37 -7.95
CA ALA A 691 -4.63 5.27 -7.53
C ALA A 691 -4.43 6.42 -8.53
N GLY A 692 -5.52 6.98 -9.03
CA GLY A 692 -5.52 8.05 -10.04
C GLY A 692 -4.66 9.26 -9.68
N HIS A 693 -4.49 9.58 -8.38
CA HIS A 693 -3.59 10.63 -7.92
C HIS A 693 -2.12 10.39 -8.33
N SER A 694 -1.65 9.15 -8.31
CA SER A 694 -0.30 8.82 -8.75
C SER A 694 -0.12 9.01 -10.25
N ALA A 695 -1.12 8.62 -11.04
CA ALA A 695 -1.16 8.85 -12.48
C ALA A 695 -1.22 10.36 -12.80
N ALA A 696 -2.08 11.11 -12.12
CA ALA A 696 -2.19 12.57 -12.27
C ALA A 696 -0.89 13.29 -11.89
N MET A 697 -0.23 12.92 -10.79
CA MET A 697 1.06 13.47 -10.37
C MET A 697 2.19 13.15 -11.36
N ALA A 698 2.24 11.94 -11.90
CA ALA A 698 3.21 11.58 -12.92
C ALA A 698 2.97 12.37 -14.21
N ARG A 699 1.73 12.45 -14.63
CA ARG A 699 1.32 13.16 -15.84
C ARG A 699 1.62 14.66 -15.76
N VAL A 700 1.20 15.33 -14.68
CA VAL A 700 1.45 16.78 -14.52
C VAL A 700 2.94 17.11 -14.50
N ALA A 701 3.79 16.25 -13.95
CA ALA A 701 5.24 16.45 -13.96
C ALA A 701 5.80 16.49 -15.39
N SER A 702 5.23 15.73 -16.33
CA SER A 702 5.67 15.71 -17.73
C SER A 702 5.42 17.03 -18.48
N TYR A 703 4.55 17.88 -17.94
CA TYR A 703 4.28 19.19 -18.58
C TYR A 703 5.42 20.19 -18.40
N TYR A 704 6.33 19.96 -17.44
CA TYR A 704 7.43 20.88 -17.12
C TYR A 704 8.80 20.22 -16.89
N LEU A 705 8.91 18.88 -16.72
CA LEU A 705 10.18 18.18 -16.46
C LEU A 705 10.57 17.26 -17.62
N PRO A 706 11.78 17.41 -18.20
CA PRO A 706 12.29 16.49 -19.23
C PRO A 706 12.36 15.03 -18.77
N ALA A 707 12.82 14.78 -17.55
CA ALA A 707 12.87 13.43 -16.98
C ALA A 707 11.48 12.77 -16.85
N ALA A 708 10.46 13.56 -16.52
CA ALA A 708 9.10 13.08 -16.41
C ALA A 708 8.48 12.75 -17.78
N VAL A 709 8.85 13.49 -18.85
CA VAL A 709 8.46 13.13 -20.23
C VAL A 709 9.01 11.74 -20.60
N VAL A 710 10.24 11.44 -20.21
CA VAL A 710 10.84 10.11 -20.43
C VAL A 710 10.11 9.03 -19.61
N ARG A 711 9.72 9.33 -18.36
CA ARG A 711 8.92 8.40 -17.54
C ARG A 711 7.55 8.13 -18.16
N GLU A 712 6.87 9.17 -18.66
CA GLU A 712 5.57 9.03 -19.35
C GLU A 712 5.67 8.10 -20.56
N GLN A 713 6.73 8.24 -21.35
CA GLN A 713 6.97 7.38 -22.51
C GLN A 713 7.26 5.92 -22.15
N MET A 714 7.73 5.65 -20.93
CA MET A 714 8.06 4.29 -20.47
C MET A 714 6.99 3.65 -19.59
N GLY A 715 6.10 4.41 -18.97
CA GLY A 715 5.18 3.80 -18.00
C GLY A 715 3.96 4.65 -17.61
N GLY A 716 3.80 5.86 -18.18
CA GLY A 716 2.64 6.73 -17.93
C GLY A 716 1.54 6.61 -18.99
N MET A 717 0.74 7.66 -19.13
CA MET A 717 -0.37 7.70 -20.08
C MET A 717 0.10 7.60 -21.55
N ASP A 718 1.25 8.19 -21.89
CA ASP A 718 1.78 8.08 -23.26
C ASP A 718 2.16 6.64 -23.60
N PHE A 719 2.73 5.90 -22.63
CA PHE A 719 2.97 4.47 -22.78
C PHE A 719 1.66 3.66 -22.89
N TYR A 720 0.64 4.02 -22.13
CA TYR A 720 -0.66 3.34 -22.18
C TYR A 720 -1.31 3.47 -23.57
N PHE A 721 -1.31 4.67 -24.15
CA PHE A 721 -1.84 4.88 -25.52
C PHE A 721 -1.03 4.10 -26.57
N PHE A 722 0.30 4.09 -26.46
CA PHE A 722 1.15 3.28 -27.32
C PHE A 722 0.82 1.78 -27.18
N LEU A 723 0.66 1.29 -25.95
CA LEU A 723 0.34 -0.11 -25.66
C LEU A 723 -1.03 -0.51 -26.25
N LYS A 724 -2.02 0.34 -26.06
CA LYS A 724 -3.38 0.13 -26.60
C LYS A 724 -3.37 0.02 -28.13
N ASP A 725 -2.76 0.98 -28.82
CA ASP A 725 -2.59 0.96 -30.28
C ASP A 725 -1.81 -0.27 -30.76
N LEU A 726 -0.79 -0.70 -30.04
CA LEU A 726 -0.04 -1.91 -30.37
C LEU A 726 -0.89 -3.17 -30.23
N ILE A 727 -1.73 -3.26 -29.19
CA ILE A 727 -2.63 -4.42 -28.96
C ILE A 727 -3.70 -4.46 -30.05
N GLU A 728 -4.31 -3.34 -30.40
CA GLU A 728 -5.34 -3.24 -31.45
C GLU A 728 -4.82 -3.70 -32.83
N HIS A 729 -3.56 -3.38 -33.15
CA HIS A 729 -2.91 -3.71 -34.42
C HIS A 729 -1.88 -4.85 -34.29
N PHE A 730 -1.99 -5.70 -33.26
CA PHE A 730 -0.96 -6.68 -32.92
C PHE A 730 -0.64 -7.65 -34.05
N ASP A 731 -1.66 -8.22 -34.71
CA ASP A 731 -1.44 -9.21 -35.78
C ASP A 731 -0.72 -8.64 -37.00
N GLU A 732 -0.85 -7.34 -37.26
CA GLU A 732 -0.17 -6.62 -38.32
C GLU A 732 1.26 -6.26 -37.97
N ARG A 733 1.55 -6.06 -36.67
CA ARG A 733 2.82 -5.50 -36.18
C ARG A 733 3.72 -6.51 -35.45
N LYS A 734 3.26 -7.69 -35.15
CA LYS A 734 3.97 -8.66 -34.29
C LYS A 734 5.37 -9.04 -34.79
N GLU A 735 5.56 -9.23 -36.11
CA GLU A 735 6.88 -9.52 -36.68
C GLU A 735 7.84 -8.32 -36.54
N ALA A 736 7.36 -7.11 -36.87
CA ALA A 736 8.14 -5.88 -36.71
C ALA A 736 8.44 -5.61 -35.21
N LEU A 737 7.51 -5.96 -34.32
CA LEU A 737 7.75 -5.87 -32.87
C LEU A 737 8.90 -6.79 -32.45
N ALA A 738 8.92 -8.06 -32.88
CA ALA A 738 9.98 -9.01 -32.54
C ALA A 738 11.34 -8.52 -33.03
N GLU A 739 11.43 -8.04 -34.31
CA GLU A 739 12.64 -7.46 -34.86
C GLU A 739 13.12 -6.22 -34.06
N THR A 740 12.18 -5.35 -33.69
CA THR A 740 12.48 -4.15 -32.90
C THR A 740 12.98 -4.53 -31.50
N LEU A 741 12.34 -5.46 -30.81
CA LEU A 741 12.76 -5.92 -29.49
C LEU A 741 14.16 -6.53 -29.53
N GLN A 742 14.46 -7.33 -30.55
CA GLN A 742 15.79 -7.92 -30.74
C GLN A 742 16.85 -6.86 -30.97
N GLU A 743 16.57 -5.85 -31.80
CA GLU A 743 17.52 -4.76 -32.08
C GLU A 743 17.71 -3.85 -30.85
N VAL A 744 16.64 -3.51 -30.13
CA VAL A 744 16.73 -2.74 -28.88
C VAL A 744 17.53 -3.51 -27.84
N ALA A 745 17.28 -4.82 -27.65
CA ALA A 745 18.04 -5.66 -26.72
C ALA A 745 19.54 -5.69 -27.06
N ARG A 746 19.88 -5.86 -28.33
CA ARG A 746 21.26 -5.89 -28.82
C ARG A 746 22.01 -4.59 -28.60
N ARG A 747 21.34 -3.43 -28.70
CA ARG A 747 21.94 -2.09 -28.47
C ARG A 747 22.02 -1.76 -26.99
N LEU A 748 21.08 -2.22 -26.20
CA LEU A 748 20.95 -1.88 -24.79
C LEU A 748 21.85 -2.75 -23.90
N PHE A 749 21.80 -4.07 -24.06
CA PHE A 749 22.53 -5.01 -23.20
C PHE A 749 23.98 -5.15 -23.63
N THR A 750 24.80 -4.20 -23.19
CA THR A 750 26.21 -4.12 -23.57
C THR A 750 27.10 -3.98 -22.35
N ARG A 751 28.31 -4.51 -22.42
CA ARG A 751 29.28 -4.53 -21.31
C ARG A 751 29.67 -3.12 -20.88
N ASP A 752 30.00 -2.26 -21.84
CA ASP A 752 30.44 -0.88 -21.61
C ASP A 752 29.28 0.06 -21.20
N GLY A 753 28.02 -0.38 -21.29
CA GLY A 753 26.83 0.31 -20.80
C GLY A 753 26.31 -0.19 -19.46
N CYS A 754 26.98 -1.20 -18.88
CA CYS A 754 26.53 -1.87 -17.66
C CYS A 754 27.27 -1.35 -16.43
N ILE A 755 26.53 -1.10 -15.36
CA ILE A 755 27.04 -0.92 -13.99
C ILE A 755 26.40 -2.01 -13.14
N VAL A 756 27.20 -2.74 -12.37
CA VAL A 756 26.72 -3.71 -11.39
C VAL A 756 26.59 -3.03 -10.04
N SER A 757 25.54 -3.33 -9.29
CA SER A 757 25.41 -2.99 -7.87
C SER A 757 25.32 -4.29 -7.08
N PHE A 758 26.16 -4.45 -6.06
CA PHE A 758 26.29 -5.70 -5.33
C PHE A 758 26.29 -5.50 -3.81
N THR A 759 25.47 -6.29 -3.15
CA THR A 759 25.40 -6.39 -1.68
C THR A 759 25.44 -7.87 -1.26
N GLY A 760 26.32 -8.21 -0.36
CA GLY A 760 26.52 -9.57 0.17
C GLY A 760 27.87 -9.62 0.93
N SER A 761 28.31 -10.79 1.38
CA SER A 761 29.64 -10.96 2.01
C SER A 761 30.78 -10.78 1.02
N ASP A 762 32.02 -10.67 1.50
CA ASP A 762 33.20 -10.64 0.64
C ASP A 762 33.42 -11.97 -0.11
N GLU A 763 33.03 -13.09 0.52
CA GLU A 763 33.09 -14.42 -0.12
C GLU A 763 32.07 -14.49 -1.27
N ASP A 764 30.84 -13.99 -1.04
CA ASP A 764 29.80 -13.90 -2.07
C ASP A 764 30.25 -13.02 -3.24
N PHE A 765 30.87 -11.88 -2.95
CA PHE A 765 31.40 -10.99 -3.97
C PHE A 765 32.46 -11.66 -4.85
N GLN A 766 33.40 -12.41 -4.25
CA GLN A 766 34.41 -13.14 -4.99
C GLN A 766 33.79 -14.27 -5.84
N ARG A 767 32.86 -15.03 -5.30
CA ARG A 767 32.11 -16.08 -6.03
C ARG A 767 31.36 -15.51 -7.21
N PHE A 768 30.61 -14.42 -7.00
CA PHE A 768 29.84 -13.75 -8.05
C PHE A 768 30.72 -13.36 -9.24
N TRP A 769 31.88 -12.71 -8.98
CA TRP A 769 32.76 -12.29 -10.05
C TRP A 769 33.54 -13.45 -10.69
N ALA A 770 33.78 -14.54 -9.97
CA ALA A 770 34.38 -15.75 -10.53
C ALA A 770 33.48 -16.41 -11.62
N MET A 771 32.17 -16.24 -11.55
CA MET A 771 31.21 -16.70 -12.57
C MET A 771 31.20 -15.80 -13.82
N GLY A 772 31.77 -14.62 -13.76
CA GLY A 772 31.88 -13.70 -14.88
C GLY A 772 30.58 -13.05 -15.34
N PRO A 773 29.73 -12.49 -14.42
CA PRO A 773 28.45 -11.88 -14.77
C PRO A 773 28.63 -10.75 -15.79
N ALA A 774 27.72 -10.72 -16.79
CA ALA A 774 27.71 -9.77 -17.91
C ALA A 774 28.97 -9.76 -18.82
N LEU A 775 29.95 -10.66 -18.61
CA LEU A 775 31.14 -10.71 -19.44
C LEU A 775 30.90 -11.28 -20.85
N LYS A 776 29.81 -12.01 -21.05
CA LYS A 776 29.36 -12.52 -22.35
C LYS A 776 28.74 -11.42 -23.23
N LEU A 777 28.37 -10.27 -22.65
CA LEU A 777 27.81 -9.17 -23.39
C LEU A 777 28.84 -8.52 -24.30
N ALA A 778 28.45 -8.12 -25.51
CA ALA A 778 29.30 -7.39 -26.43
C ALA A 778 29.53 -5.94 -25.94
N ASN A 779 30.55 -5.28 -26.47
CA ASN A 779 30.68 -3.85 -26.34
C ASN A 779 29.78 -3.16 -27.36
N SER A 780 29.26 -1.97 -27.01
CA SER A 780 28.38 -1.24 -27.90
C SER A 780 29.15 -0.53 -29.03
N ALA A 781 28.54 -0.57 -30.21
CA ALA A 781 28.94 0.31 -31.33
C ALA A 781 28.21 1.68 -31.30
N VAL A 782 27.22 1.85 -30.42
CA VAL A 782 26.38 3.05 -30.33
C VAL A 782 26.85 3.90 -29.15
N ALA A 783 27.19 5.18 -29.42
CA ALA A 783 27.52 6.11 -28.33
C ALA A 783 26.26 6.49 -27.54
N ALA A 784 26.40 6.54 -26.22
CA ALA A 784 25.36 7.07 -25.33
C ALA A 784 25.11 8.56 -25.62
N ARG A 785 23.84 8.97 -25.66
CA ARG A 785 23.43 10.36 -25.84
C ARG A 785 22.28 10.66 -24.91
N LEU A 786 22.26 11.87 -24.33
CA LEU A 786 21.09 12.29 -23.54
C LEU A 786 19.84 12.25 -24.44
N ILE A 787 18.81 11.55 -23.96
CA ILE A 787 17.54 11.47 -24.66
C ILE A 787 16.90 12.86 -24.64
N ALA A 788 16.65 13.42 -25.82
CA ALA A 788 16.05 14.76 -25.93
C ALA A 788 14.53 14.65 -25.68
N ALA A 789 14.10 15.09 -24.52
CA ALA A 789 12.69 15.17 -24.16
C ALA A 789 12.30 16.63 -23.88
N LYS A 790 11.22 17.09 -24.52
CA LYS A 790 10.74 18.48 -24.39
C LYS A 790 9.38 18.50 -23.70
N PRO A 791 9.31 19.02 -22.47
CA PRO A 791 8.04 19.23 -21.79
C PRO A 791 7.14 20.21 -22.57
N THR A 792 5.84 19.96 -22.55
CA THR A 792 4.83 20.84 -23.15
C THR A 792 3.77 21.13 -22.12
N PRO A 793 3.52 22.41 -21.77
CA PRO A 793 2.44 22.80 -20.86
C PRO A 793 1.08 22.31 -21.35
N LYS A 794 0.31 21.70 -20.44
CA LYS A 794 -1.01 21.17 -20.71
C LYS A 794 -1.91 21.28 -19.48
N ASN A 795 -3.24 21.21 -19.71
CA ASN A 795 -4.27 20.94 -18.70
C ASN A 795 -5.12 19.81 -19.26
N GLU A 796 -5.05 18.65 -18.65
CA GLU A 796 -5.71 17.43 -19.14
C GLU A 796 -6.60 16.83 -18.04
N ALA A 797 -7.75 16.29 -18.44
CA ALA A 797 -8.62 15.50 -17.58
C ALA A 797 -8.89 14.14 -18.23
N PHE A 798 -8.62 13.07 -17.49
CA PHE A 798 -8.80 11.69 -17.92
C PHE A 798 -10.03 11.10 -17.24
N ILE A 799 -11.05 10.75 -18.02
CA ILE A 799 -12.25 10.08 -17.52
C ILE A 799 -11.93 8.62 -17.28
N VAL A 800 -12.23 8.14 -16.06
CA VAL A 800 -12.19 6.74 -15.62
C VAL A 800 -13.50 6.38 -14.92
N PRO A 801 -13.89 5.09 -14.85
CA PRO A 801 -15.14 4.64 -14.20
C PRO A 801 -15.00 4.70 -12.68
N THR A 802 -15.21 5.87 -12.11
CA THR A 802 -15.19 6.15 -10.66
C THR A 802 -16.15 7.29 -10.35
N ASP A 803 -16.56 7.43 -9.10
CA ASP A 803 -17.43 8.53 -8.63
C ASP A 803 -16.65 9.69 -7.99
N VAL A 804 -15.34 9.57 -7.91
CA VAL A 804 -14.44 10.55 -7.27
C VAL A 804 -13.47 11.16 -8.28
N SER A 805 -12.70 12.14 -7.86
CA SER A 805 -11.59 12.71 -8.63
C SER A 805 -10.25 12.54 -7.93
N TYR A 806 -9.20 12.67 -8.72
CA TYR A 806 -7.79 12.71 -8.32
C TYR A 806 -7.14 13.87 -9.07
N THR A 807 -6.97 15.00 -8.42
CA THR A 807 -6.46 16.21 -9.07
C THR A 807 -5.03 16.48 -8.64
N ALA A 808 -4.13 16.73 -9.60
CA ALA A 808 -2.75 17.13 -9.34
C ALA A 808 -2.44 18.46 -10.02
N MET A 809 -1.70 19.33 -9.32
CA MET A 809 -1.16 20.58 -9.83
C MET A 809 0.34 20.64 -9.53
N GLY A 810 1.16 21.13 -10.47
CA GLY A 810 2.58 21.21 -10.19
C GLY A 810 3.39 22.10 -11.11
N TYR A 811 4.64 22.37 -10.69
CA TYR A 811 5.61 23.14 -11.47
C TYR A 811 7.06 22.88 -11.00
N ASP A 812 8.03 23.36 -11.77
CA ASP A 812 9.45 23.27 -11.42
C ASP A 812 9.96 24.59 -10.83
N ARG A 813 10.23 24.61 -9.52
CA ARG A 813 10.72 25.81 -8.83
C ARG A 813 12.07 26.31 -9.36
N ARG A 814 12.92 25.43 -9.91
CA ARG A 814 14.25 25.81 -10.47
C ARG A 814 14.17 26.82 -11.62
N LEU A 815 12.98 27.04 -12.16
CA LEU A 815 12.76 28.06 -13.21
C LEU A 815 12.68 29.49 -12.65
N PHE A 816 12.50 29.66 -11.32
CA PHE A 816 12.31 30.97 -10.72
C PHE A 816 12.91 31.12 -9.30
N ASP A 817 13.48 30.08 -8.74
CA ASP A 817 14.01 30.04 -7.38
C ASP A 817 15.47 29.56 -7.36
N GLY A 818 16.15 29.81 -6.22
CA GLY A 818 17.53 29.43 -5.99
C GLY A 818 17.77 27.92 -5.77
N PRO A 819 18.95 27.55 -5.24
CA PRO A 819 19.28 26.17 -4.91
C PRO A 819 18.27 25.56 -3.95
N PHE A 820 18.12 24.23 -4.00
CA PHE A 820 17.28 23.50 -3.05
C PHE A 820 17.82 23.66 -1.62
N THR A 821 16.94 23.99 -0.70
CA THR A 821 17.21 24.05 0.75
C THR A 821 16.39 22.98 1.48
N GLY A 822 16.92 22.49 2.63
CA GLY A 822 16.21 21.55 3.48
C GLY A 822 14.86 22.09 4.01
N VAL A 823 14.68 23.40 4.04
CA VAL A 823 13.44 24.06 4.46
C VAL A 823 12.25 23.62 3.59
N TRP A 824 12.44 23.29 2.31
CA TRP A 824 11.38 22.77 1.46
C TRP A 824 10.83 21.42 1.92
N MET A 825 11.65 20.57 2.56
CA MET A 825 11.16 19.31 3.15
C MET A 825 10.22 19.60 4.32
N LEU A 826 10.54 20.64 5.10
CA LEU A 826 9.70 21.11 6.20
C LEU A 826 8.39 21.70 5.67
N VAL A 827 8.45 22.55 4.62
CA VAL A 827 7.27 23.12 3.97
C VAL A 827 6.34 22.04 3.44
N SER A 828 6.89 20.97 2.85
CA SER A 828 6.08 19.85 2.40
C SER A 828 5.23 19.24 3.53
N ARG A 829 5.84 19.06 4.70
CA ARG A 829 5.17 18.54 5.88
C ARG A 829 4.13 19.51 6.45
N ILE A 830 4.50 20.78 6.58
CA ILE A 830 3.61 21.85 7.05
C ILE A 830 2.37 21.95 6.16
N LEU A 831 2.54 22.00 4.84
CA LEU A 831 1.42 22.10 3.92
C LEU A 831 0.52 20.86 3.98
N CYS A 832 1.08 19.65 4.07
CA CYS A 832 0.29 18.42 4.14
C CYS A 832 -0.60 18.39 5.37
N TYR A 833 -0.06 18.72 6.55
CA TYR A 833 -0.75 18.46 7.82
C TYR A 833 -1.47 19.67 8.42
N ASP A 834 -1.09 20.92 8.08
CA ASP A 834 -1.80 22.10 8.59
C ASP A 834 -2.74 22.70 7.55
N TYR A 835 -2.36 22.74 6.29
CA TYR A 835 -3.16 23.40 5.28
C TYR A 835 -4.06 22.43 4.52
N LEU A 836 -3.46 21.47 3.79
CA LEU A 836 -4.21 20.58 2.89
C LEU A 836 -5.10 19.61 3.65
N TRP A 837 -4.64 19.12 4.81
CA TRP A 837 -5.46 18.27 5.66
C TRP A 837 -6.76 18.98 6.07
N ASN A 838 -6.68 20.23 6.51
CA ASN A 838 -7.85 20.97 6.94
C ASN A 838 -8.71 21.43 5.76
N GLU A 839 -8.10 22.01 4.73
CA GLU A 839 -8.86 22.62 3.64
C GLU A 839 -9.42 21.60 2.64
N VAL A 840 -8.63 20.57 2.27
CA VAL A 840 -9.01 19.62 1.23
C VAL A 840 -9.68 18.38 1.81
N ARG A 841 -9.16 17.83 2.92
CA ARG A 841 -9.75 16.64 3.53
C ARG A 841 -10.92 17.00 4.46
N VAL A 842 -10.67 17.70 5.55
CA VAL A 842 -11.69 17.94 6.61
C VAL A 842 -12.86 18.78 6.08
N LYS A 843 -12.57 19.93 5.45
CA LYS A 843 -13.61 20.83 4.89
C LYS A 843 -14.10 20.40 3.52
N GLY A 844 -13.22 19.84 2.71
CA GLY A 844 -13.52 19.45 1.33
C GLY A 844 -14.05 18.03 1.16
N GLY A 845 -13.90 17.17 2.16
CA GLY A 845 -14.40 15.79 2.11
C GLY A 845 -13.55 14.82 1.27
N ALA A 846 -12.36 15.22 0.81
CA ALA A 846 -11.43 14.32 0.17
C ALA A 846 -10.86 13.32 1.20
N TYR A 847 -10.62 12.08 0.79
CA TYR A 847 -9.97 11.10 1.68
C TYR A 847 -8.53 11.48 2.02
N GLY A 848 -7.80 12.09 1.08
CA GLY A 848 -6.44 12.55 1.31
C GLY A 848 -6.03 13.69 0.39
N ALA A 849 -5.05 14.45 0.83
CA ALA A 849 -4.39 15.47 0.04
C ALA A 849 -2.94 15.65 0.48
N GLY A 850 -2.09 16.12 -0.40
CA GLY A 850 -0.71 16.35 -0.04
C GLY A 850 0.05 17.24 -1.00
N PHE A 851 1.22 17.64 -0.54
CA PHE A 851 2.21 18.38 -1.31
C PHE A 851 3.54 17.64 -1.30
N GLN A 852 4.12 17.43 -2.46
CA GLN A 852 5.42 16.80 -2.62
C GLN A 852 6.41 17.78 -3.24
N MET A 853 7.55 17.94 -2.60
CA MET A 853 8.71 18.61 -3.14
C MET A 853 9.82 17.61 -3.38
N THR A 854 10.21 17.42 -4.64
CA THR A 854 11.40 16.62 -4.94
C THR A 854 12.67 17.44 -4.80
N ARG A 855 13.76 16.83 -4.37
CA ARG A 855 15.06 17.51 -4.29
C ARG A 855 15.49 18.12 -5.64
N PRO A 856 15.28 17.46 -6.78
CA PRO A 856 15.52 18.07 -8.07
C PRO A 856 14.64 19.30 -8.39
N GLY A 857 13.58 19.60 -7.64
CA GLY A 857 12.83 20.85 -7.72
C GLY A 857 11.39 20.76 -8.20
N SER A 858 10.84 19.60 -8.43
CA SER A 858 9.41 19.43 -8.78
C SER A 858 8.53 19.67 -7.57
N MET A 859 7.57 20.57 -7.69
CA MET A 859 6.52 20.88 -6.72
C MET A 859 5.22 20.26 -7.23
N ARG A 860 4.53 19.46 -6.42
CA ARG A 860 3.29 18.80 -6.81
C ARG A 860 2.30 18.77 -5.66
N PHE A 861 1.13 19.30 -5.87
CA PHE A 861 -0.07 19.10 -5.07
C PHE A 861 -0.84 17.91 -5.62
N TYR A 862 -1.57 17.21 -4.76
CA TYR A 862 -2.52 16.18 -5.18
C TYR A 862 -3.69 16.07 -4.20
N SER A 863 -4.86 15.63 -4.71
CA SER A 863 -5.96 15.13 -3.92
C SER A 863 -6.23 13.65 -4.24
N TYR A 864 -6.82 12.94 -3.29
CA TYR A 864 -7.08 11.51 -3.38
C TYR A 864 -8.51 11.21 -2.95
N ARG A 865 -9.28 10.54 -3.83
CA ARG A 865 -10.71 10.27 -3.64
C ARG A 865 -11.47 11.53 -3.22
N ASP A 866 -11.46 12.52 -4.11
CA ASP A 866 -11.93 13.87 -3.87
C ASP A 866 -13.30 14.08 -4.55
N PRO A 867 -14.33 14.53 -3.84
CA PRO A 867 -15.62 14.86 -4.45
C PRO A 867 -15.61 16.17 -5.25
N HIS A 868 -14.53 16.95 -5.19
CA HIS A 868 -14.42 18.28 -5.83
C HIS A 868 -13.20 18.40 -6.75
N ILE A 869 -13.29 19.23 -7.79
CA ILE A 869 -12.16 19.57 -8.66
C ILE A 869 -11.83 21.06 -8.50
N ASP A 870 -12.75 21.95 -8.83
CA ASP A 870 -12.51 23.40 -8.92
C ASP A 870 -12.15 24.00 -7.55
N GLU A 871 -12.87 23.62 -6.49
CA GLU A 871 -12.60 24.07 -5.13
C GLU A 871 -11.24 23.56 -4.63
N THR A 872 -10.87 22.35 -4.98
CA THR A 872 -9.57 21.79 -4.61
C THR A 872 -8.43 22.51 -5.31
N ILE A 873 -8.59 22.84 -6.60
CA ILE A 873 -7.63 23.67 -7.34
C ILE A 873 -7.48 25.05 -6.68
N ALA A 874 -8.58 25.70 -6.32
CA ALA A 874 -8.55 27.00 -5.64
C ALA A 874 -7.82 26.92 -4.28
N ARG A 875 -7.99 25.81 -3.54
CA ARG A 875 -7.26 25.57 -2.30
C ARG A 875 -5.75 25.36 -2.54
N PHE A 876 -5.35 24.67 -3.59
CA PHE A 876 -3.94 24.56 -3.95
C PHE A 876 -3.34 25.94 -4.27
N GLU A 877 -4.06 26.79 -4.98
CA GLU A 877 -3.64 28.17 -5.29
C GLU A 877 -3.48 29.04 -4.04
N GLY A 878 -4.36 28.89 -3.04
CA GLY A 878 -4.29 29.62 -1.77
C GLY A 878 -3.10 29.27 -0.88
N SER A 879 -2.41 28.16 -1.15
CA SER A 879 -1.34 27.62 -0.30
C SER A 879 -0.16 28.56 -0.10
N GLY A 880 0.23 29.33 -1.13
CA GLY A 880 1.37 30.25 -1.09
C GLY A 880 1.09 31.48 -0.18
N GLU A 881 -0.12 32.03 -0.22
CA GLU A 881 -0.55 33.12 0.66
C GLU A 881 -0.62 32.63 2.10
N TRP A 882 -1.21 31.45 2.35
CA TRP A 882 -1.28 30.83 3.66
C TRP A 882 0.13 30.60 4.23
N LEU A 883 1.05 30.05 3.44
CA LEU A 883 2.44 29.81 3.89
C LEU A 883 3.17 31.12 4.22
N SER A 884 2.93 32.19 3.47
CA SER A 884 3.51 33.52 3.74
C SER A 884 3.03 34.13 5.06
N ALA A 885 1.87 33.69 5.56
CA ALA A 885 1.30 34.10 6.83
C ALA A 885 1.58 33.11 7.99
N PHE A 886 2.29 32.00 7.71
CA PHE A 886 2.55 30.95 8.69
C PHE A 886 3.27 31.47 9.93
N ALA A 887 2.66 31.29 11.11
CA ALA A 887 3.13 31.83 12.39
C ALA A 887 2.94 30.78 13.51
N PRO A 888 3.73 29.69 13.49
CA PRO A 888 3.60 28.60 14.45
C PRO A 888 4.09 29.04 15.84
N ALA A 889 3.63 28.33 16.88
CA ALA A 889 4.26 28.38 18.19
C ALA A 889 5.67 27.71 18.13
N GLU A 890 6.52 27.96 19.13
CA GLU A 890 7.90 27.44 19.13
C GLU A 890 7.95 25.90 19.20
N ASP A 891 7.09 25.32 20.01
CA ASP A 891 6.92 23.86 20.14
C ASP A 891 6.38 23.21 18.86
N GLU A 892 5.43 23.85 18.20
CA GLU A 892 4.91 23.40 16.91
C GLU A 892 6.01 23.41 15.83
N MET A 893 6.77 24.50 15.74
CA MET A 893 7.90 24.57 14.80
C MET A 893 8.96 23.51 15.12
N THR A 894 9.21 23.24 16.40
CA THR A 894 10.13 22.19 16.86
C THR A 894 9.62 20.81 16.44
N GLY A 895 8.33 20.54 16.58
CA GLY A 895 7.68 19.33 16.14
C GLY A 895 7.91 19.05 14.65
N TYR A 896 7.68 20.03 13.79
CA TYR A 896 7.95 19.90 12.35
C TYR A 896 9.41 19.61 12.04
N VAL A 897 10.34 20.24 12.73
CA VAL A 897 11.77 19.96 12.57
C VAL A 897 12.08 18.52 12.97
N VAL A 898 11.64 18.09 14.16
CA VAL A 898 11.87 16.73 14.69
C VAL A 898 11.31 15.68 13.73
N SER A 899 10.05 15.80 13.32
CA SER A 899 9.39 14.83 12.46
C SER A 899 9.95 14.81 11.03
N THR A 900 10.42 15.95 10.50
CA THR A 900 11.09 16.00 9.20
C THR A 900 12.45 15.31 9.24
N VAL A 901 13.23 15.54 10.31
CA VAL A 901 14.54 14.84 10.50
C VAL A 901 14.33 13.35 10.68
N ALA A 902 13.31 12.92 11.43
CA ALA A 902 12.96 11.50 11.57
C ALA A 902 12.69 10.84 10.23
N GLY A 903 11.95 11.50 9.33
CA GLY A 903 11.72 11.02 7.97
C GLY A 903 12.99 10.92 7.12
N ILE A 904 13.97 11.82 7.33
CA ILE A 904 15.30 11.72 6.68
C ILE A 904 16.09 10.52 7.22
N ASP A 905 16.04 10.30 8.52
CA ASP A 905 16.85 9.33 9.27
C ASP A 905 16.15 7.95 9.42
N THR A 906 15.00 7.74 8.79
CA THR A 906 14.22 6.49 8.88
C THR A 906 15.10 5.27 8.58
N PRO A 907 15.11 4.25 9.44
CA PRO A 907 15.80 2.98 9.18
C PRO A 907 15.26 2.32 7.91
N LEU A 908 16.16 1.74 7.14
CA LEU A 908 15.84 1.03 5.91
C LEU A 908 16.27 -0.43 6.00
N LYS A 909 15.47 -1.32 5.40
CA LYS A 909 15.85 -2.71 5.17
C LYS A 909 17.04 -2.81 4.21
N PRO A 910 17.80 -3.91 4.20
CA PRO A 910 19.02 -4.02 3.39
C PRO A 910 18.81 -3.70 1.89
N ARG A 911 17.74 -4.22 1.29
CA ARG A 911 17.40 -3.93 -0.12
C ARG A 911 17.10 -2.44 -0.33
N GLU A 912 16.32 -1.84 0.55
CA GLU A 912 15.95 -0.42 0.46
C GLU A 912 17.18 0.50 0.65
N MET A 913 18.06 0.14 1.57
CA MET A 913 19.33 0.86 1.79
C MET A 913 20.20 0.82 0.53
N MET A 914 20.39 -0.37 -0.07
CA MET A 914 21.13 -0.52 -1.32
C MET A 914 20.50 0.34 -2.42
N ARG A 915 19.19 0.23 -2.63
CA ARG A 915 18.44 1.00 -3.64
C ARG A 915 18.56 2.52 -3.43
N ARG A 916 18.49 2.97 -2.17
CA ARG A 916 18.71 4.39 -1.83
C ARG A 916 20.12 4.85 -2.21
N GLN A 917 21.14 4.06 -1.91
CA GLN A 917 22.52 4.38 -2.25
C GLN A 917 22.77 4.35 -3.76
N ASP A 918 22.19 3.40 -4.51
CA ASP A 918 22.20 3.38 -5.97
C ASP A 918 21.56 4.65 -6.56
N ALA A 919 20.38 5.03 -6.05
CA ALA A 919 19.70 6.25 -6.48
C ALA A 919 20.53 7.51 -6.18
N GLN A 920 21.15 7.60 -5.01
CA GLN A 920 22.05 8.70 -4.64
C GLN A 920 23.24 8.80 -5.61
N PHE A 921 23.82 7.66 -5.98
CA PHE A 921 24.92 7.61 -6.96
C PHE A 921 24.47 8.17 -8.33
N PHE A 922 23.35 7.70 -8.88
CA PHE A 922 22.87 8.14 -10.19
C PHE A 922 22.31 9.57 -10.19
N GLN A 923 21.89 10.08 -9.03
CA GLN A 923 21.42 11.47 -8.84
C GLN A 923 22.56 12.45 -8.53
N HIS A 924 23.79 11.99 -8.39
CA HIS A 924 24.94 12.76 -7.90
C HIS A 924 24.68 13.43 -6.54
N LEU A 925 23.97 12.72 -5.64
CA LEU A 925 23.60 13.18 -4.30
C LEU A 925 24.65 12.72 -3.30
N ASP A 926 25.71 13.50 -3.12
CA ASP A 926 26.80 13.18 -2.22
C ASP A 926 26.43 13.35 -0.74
N LYS A 927 27.33 12.90 0.14
CA LYS A 927 27.13 12.94 1.59
C LYS A 927 27.08 14.37 2.10
N GLU A 928 27.96 15.25 1.61
CA GLU A 928 28.05 16.65 2.03
C GLU A 928 26.74 17.41 1.75
N LEU A 929 26.13 17.16 0.59
CA LEU A 929 24.84 17.76 0.22
C LEU A 929 23.72 17.24 1.14
N ARG A 930 23.72 15.96 1.46
CA ARG A 930 22.72 15.36 2.38
C ARG A 930 22.86 15.90 3.81
N GLU A 931 24.08 16.00 4.33
CA GLU A 931 24.38 16.57 5.66
C GLU A 931 23.96 18.05 5.72
N ARG A 932 24.24 18.82 4.65
CA ARG A 932 23.80 20.21 4.55
C ARG A 932 22.28 20.33 4.59
N ILE A 933 21.55 19.56 3.77
CA ILE A 933 20.08 19.56 3.72
C ILE A 933 19.51 19.25 5.12
N ARG A 934 20.03 18.20 5.77
CA ARG A 934 19.61 17.84 7.12
C ARG A 934 19.87 18.95 8.14
N SER A 935 21.04 19.58 8.06
CA SER A 935 21.38 20.72 8.94
C SER A 935 20.49 21.93 8.70
N GLU A 936 20.11 22.22 7.46
CA GLU A 936 19.16 23.27 7.09
C GLU A 936 17.76 23.01 7.68
N VAL A 937 17.30 21.75 7.72
CA VAL A 937 16.06 21.36 8.41
C VAL A 937 16.15 21.62 9.90
N ILE A 938 17.21 21.16 10.56
CA ILE A 938 17.40 21.30 12.01
C ILE A 938 17.41 22.78 12.44
N ASN A 939 18.00 23.65 11.60
CA ASN A 939 18.14 25.08 11.89
C ASN A 939 17.04 25.96 11.25
N ALA A 940 15.99 25.33 10.67
CA ALA A 940 14.91 26.09 10.05
C ALA A 940 14.17 26.98 11.05
N THR A 941 13.79 28.18 10.57
CA THR A 941 13.01 29.16 11.34
C THR A 941 11.67 29.46 10.66
N PRO A 942 10.67 29.96 11.38
CA PRO A 942 9.41 30.37 10.78
C PRO A 942 9.57 31.40 9.66
N GLU A 943 10.55 32.30 9.74
CA GLU A 943 10.88 33.26 8.70
C GLU A 943 11.31 32.57 7.42
N ALA A 944 12.23 31.59 7.53
CA ALA A 944 12.71 30.86 6.37
C ALA A 944 11.59 30.06 5.68
N VAL A 945 10.58 29.61 6.41
CA VAL A 945 9.37 28.94 5.87
C VAL A 945 8.51 29.96 5.12
N ARG A 946 8.19 31.12 5.73
CA ARG A 946 7.39 32.18 5.11
C ARG A 946 8.01 32.71 3.81
N ASP A 947 9.32 32.82 3.78
CA ASP A 947 10.08 33.33 2.62
C ASP A 947 9.89 32.45 1.36
N LEU A 948 9.42 31.21 1.52
CA LEU A 948 9.12 30.30 0.41
C LEU A 948 7.68 30.45 -0.13
N GLY A 949 6.78 31.14 0.57
CA GLY A 949 5.39 31.34 0.13
C GLY A 949 5.27 31.98 -1.25
N PRO A 950 5.99 33.09 -1.56
CA PRO A 950 5.96 33.68 -2.90
C PRO A 950 6.45 32.76 -4.03
N ALA A 951 7.34 31.82 -3.74
CA ALA A 951 7.78 30.83 -4.72
C ALA A 951 6.68 29.80 -4.99
N LEU A 952 5.92 29.44 -3.96
CA LEU A 952 4.78 28.54 -4.06
C LEU A 952 3.65 29.17 -4.88
N THR A 953 3.28 30.42 -4.59
CA THR A 953 2.29 31.19 -5.39
C THR A 953 2.70 31.23 -6.86
N ARG A 954 3.95 31.55 -7.17
CA ARG A 954 4.42 31.55 -8.56
C ARG A 954 4.32 30.19 -9.23
N ALA A 955 4.47 29.10 -8.48
CA ALA A 955 4.33 27.75 -9.01
C ALA A 955 2.87 27.43 -9.37
N THR A 956 1.93 27.77 -8.49
CA THR A 956 0.49 27.56 -8.74
C THR A 956 -0.08 28.47 -9.80
N ASP A 957 0.42 29.71 -9.95
CA ASP A 957 0.04 30.65 -11.01
C ASP A 957 0.24 30.11 -12.44
N HIS A 958 1.12 29.13 -12.61
CA HIS A 958 1.31 28.47 -13.90
C HIS A 958 0.16 27.53 -14.29
N ARG A 959 -0.70 27.13 -13.35
CA ARG A 959 -1.90 26.33 -13.56
C ARG A 959 -1.68 25.11 -14.46
N MET A 960 -0.64 24.33 -14.22
CA MET A 960 -0.43 23.05 -14.88
C MET A 960 -1.15 21.99 -14.07
N ILE A 961 -2.24 21.45 -14.60
CA ILE A 961 -3.20 20.63 -13.87
C ILE A 961 -3.46 19.34 -14.65
N CYS A 962 -3.53 18.24 -13.92
CA CYS A 962 -4.01 16.98 -14.44
C CYS A 962 -5.03 16.39 -13.47
N THR A 963 -6.20 16.03 -13.97
CA THR A 963 -7.25 15.35 -13.21
C THR A 963 -7.50 13.97 -13.83
N VAL A 964 -7.64 12.94 -12.97
CA VAL A 964 -8.15 11.62 -13.33
C VAL A 964 -9.41 11.42 -12.51
N GLY A 965 -10.55 11.03 -13.11
CA GLY A 965 -11.74 10.91 -12.29
C GLY A 965 -13.05 10.70 -13.02
N SER A 966 -14.12 10.93 -12.28
CA SER A 966 -15.49 10.77 -12.70
C SER A 966 -15.83 11.66 -13.88
N LYS A 967 -16.54 11.10 -14.86
CA LYS A 967 -17.08 11.87 -15.99
C LYS A 967 -17.95 13.03 -15.51
N ALA A 968 -18.83 12.81 -14.55
CA ALA A 968 -19.74 13.81 -14.03
C ALA A 968 -18.98 15.00 -13.40
N LEU A 969 -17.97 14.74 -12.57
CA LEU A 969 -17.16 15.79 -11.95
C LEU A 969 -16.34 16.58 -12.99
N ILE A 970 -15.77 15.90 -13.98
CA ILE A 970 -14.99 16.55 -15.05
C ILE A 970 -15.89 17.42 -15.95
N GLU A 971 -17.09 16.96 -16.32
CA GLU A 971 -18.03 17.70 -17.18
C GLU A 971 -18.66 18.92 -16.46
N THR A 972 -18.76 18.89 -15.13
CA THR A 972 -19.25 20.03 -14.33
C THR A 972 -18.17 21.03 -13.96
N SER A 973 -16.89 20.64 -14.07
CA SER A 973 -15.76 21.56 -13.79
C SER A 973 -15.71 22.73 -14.77
N THR A 974 -15.39 23.91 -14.25
CA THR A 974 -15.19 25.14 -15.05
C THR A 974 -13.76 25.27 -15.62
N GLU A 975 -12.87 24.35 -15.26
CA GLU A 975 -11.48 24.34 -15.72
C GLU A 975 -11.37 23.99 -17.20
N PRO A 976 -10.52 24.70 -17.96
CA PRO A 976 -10.40 24.49 -19.41
C PRO A 976 -9.56 23.24 -19.73
N PHE A 977 -10.02 22.06 -19.33
CA PHE A 977 -9.34 20.81 -19.59
C PHE A 977 -9.45 20.36 -21.05
N THR A 978 -8.38 19.74 -21.54
CA THR A 978 -8.47 18.78 -22.63
C THR A 978 -8.97 17.46 -22.05
N VAL A 979 -10.24 17.13 -22.29
CA VAL A 979 -10.89 15.93 -21.74
C VAL A 979 -10.59 14.72 -22.62
N ILE A 980 -10.16 13.63 -22.01
CA ILE A 980 -9.81 12.37 -22.67
C ILE A 980 -10.53 11.23 -21.93
N ASP A 981 -11.37 10.49 -22.62
CA ASP A 981 -11.92 9.25 -22.09
C ASP A 981 -10.84 8.16 -22.19
N LEU A 982 -10.27 7.74 -21.05
CA LEU A 982 -9.08 6.90 -21.03
C LEU A 982 -9.35 5.51 -21.62
N PHE A 983 -10.52 4.93 -21.32
CA PHE A 983 -10.84 3.57 -21.73
C PHE A 983 -11.55 3.50 -23.09
N ASN A 984 -12.34 4.53 -23.45
CA ASN A 984 -13.08 4.61 -24.70
C ASN A 984 -12.43 5.49 -25.78
N SER A 985 -11.20 5.95 -25.58
CA SER A 985 -10.47 6.72 -26.58
C SER A 985 -10.08 5.86 -27.80
N GLY A 986 -11.08 5.56 -28.60
CA GLY A 986 -10.98 4.95 -29.91
C GLY A 986 -11.63 5.89 -30.92
N ASN A 987 -10.87 6.86 -31.40
CA ASN A 987 -10.87 7.58 -32.69
C ASN A 987 -10.28 8.97 -32.55
#